data_3a567f785fd4fc141363421923d89bb4
#
_entry.id   3a567f785fd4fc141363421923d89bb4
#
_cell.length_a   1.000
_cell.length_b   1.000
_cell.length_c   1.000
_cell.angle_alpha   90.00
_cell.angle_beta   90.00
_cell.angle_gamma   90.00
#
_symmetry.space_group_name_H-M   'P 1'
#
loop_
_entity.id
_entity.type
_entity.pdbx_description
1 polymer ?
#
loop_
_entity_poly.entity_id
_entity_poly.type
_entity_poly.pdbx_seq_one_letter_code
_entity_poly.pdbx_strand_id
1 'polypeptide(L)'
;MMTANEIRDSFKKFFESKGHVIVPSAPMVIKDDPTLMFTNAGMNQWKDIILGTREPEPRRRADTQKCLRVSGKHNDLEEVGHDTYHHTMFEMLGNWSFGDYFKEGAIDYAWEYLVDVIHLDPNDLYVTVFEGSPEEGLARDDEAAGFWLKHVPADHIINGNKHDNFWEMGDTGPCGPCSEIHLDSRTPEEKAKTPGRELVNKDDPQVIEIWNIVFMQFNRKADGSLEPLPMHVIDTGMGFERLVRALQGKHSNYDTDIFQPIIKEISTLSGLKYGETEEVDVAMRVVADHLRAVAFSIADGQLPSNAKAGYVIRRILRRAVRYAYTFLGQKESFLFRLVPVLVQEMGGAFPELSAQRELITKVIKEEEESFLRTLSNGISMLSSAIEAVKAAGKTELDGTQAFRLFDTYGFPLDLTELICRESGVTVDEKQFDVEMQKQKERARNAAAVENGDWIEVRPGEQQFVGYDYTEYECHILRYRKVTQKKNTYFELVLDNTPFYGEMGGQVGDTGVLVNEEETITITDTKRENNQSVHIVKALPKNVEAEFMACVDTDKREASAANHTATHLLDYALKQVLGDHVEQKGSFVSPDTLRFDFAHFQKVTDEEIRQVERIVNDMIRQDIPLQDHRNVPIEEAKQLGAIALFGEKYGDRVRVVQFGPSVEFCGGIHAHSTGRIGMLKIVSESSVAAGIRRIEAKTGAACEQMMYDLEDSMKAIKALFHNAKDLQTVIGKYIEEHEAMKKSIEKFQAEAVERAKERLLQQAREVGGVKVVTCVLPMTPEAAKDLAFKLRAAQPENMLCVIGSKHDNKPLLTVMATDDIVSDRGFNAGKVIREAAKLIQGGGGGQPHFATAGGKNVDGLSAAVDKVVELAQL
;
A
#
# COMPACT_ATOMS: atom_id res chain seq x y z
N MET A 1 -40.08 7.52 12.64
CA MET A 1 -39.07 7.06 11.67
C MET A 1 -37.84 6.74 12.49
N MET A 2 -37.31 5.52 12.44
CA MET A 2 -36.14 5.10 13.21
C MET A 2 -34.87 5.68 12.59
N THR A 3 -33.95 6.12 13.41
CA THR A 3 -32.60 6.49 13.02
C THR A 3 -31.73 5.25 12.74
N ALA A 4 -30.66 5.39 12.00
CA ALA A 4 -29.70 4.33 11.74
C ALA A 4 -29.18 3.70 13.07
N ASN A 5 -28.87 4.50 14.08
CA ASN A 5 -28.45 4.00 15.37
C ASN A 5 -29.54 3.20 16.11
N GLU A 6 -30.79 3.65 16.07
CA GLU A 6 -31.93 2.90 16.65
C GLU A 6 -32.17 1.56 15.95
N ILE A 7 -32.00 1.51 14.61
CA ILE A 7 -32.12 0.28 13.81
C ILE A 7 -31.03 -0.72 14.21
N ARG A 8 -29.77 -0.26 14.27
CA ARG A 8 -28.63 -1.07 14.68
C ARG A 8 -28.82 -1.65 16.09
N ASP A 9 -29.28 -0.84 17.00
CA ASP A 9 -29.52 -1.25 18.39
C ASP A 9 -30.74 -2.18 18.50
N SER A 10 -31.77 -1.98 17.67
CA SER A 10 -32.93 -2.89 17.58
C SER A 10 -32.50 -4.30 17.18
N PHE A 11 -31.66 -4.43 16.14
CA PHE A 11 -31.15 -5.72 15.69
C PHE A 11 -30.36 -6.43 16.79
N LYS A 12 -29.39 -5.74 17.40
CA LYS A 12 -28.59 -6.32 18.49
C LYS A 12 -29.45 -6.78 19.66
N LYS A 13 -30.37 -5.95 20.13
CA LYS A 13 -31.29 -6.29 21.23
C LYS A 13 -32.21 -7.46 20.89
N PHE A 14 -32.70 -7.54 19.65
CA PHE A 14 -33.53 -8.66 19.22
C PHE A 14 -32.74 -9.98 19.32
N PHE A 15 -31.54 -10.05 18.75
CA PHE A 15 -30.75 -11.28 18.79
C PHE A 15 -30.19 -11.59 20.19
N GLU A 16 -29.89 -10.58 21.01
CA GLU A 16 -29.57 -10.76 22.41
C GLU A 16 -30.73 -11.45 23.14
N SER A 17 -32.00 -11.03 22.88
CA SER A 17 -33.20 -11.67 23.42
C SER A 17 -33.40 -13.13 22.99
N LYS A 18 -32.80 -13.52 21.84
CA LYS A 18 -32.78 -14.89 21.33
C LYS A 18 -31.55 -15.69 21.82
N GLY A 19 -30.80 -15.15 22.79
CA GLY A 19 -29.66 -15.83 23.42
C GLY A 19 -28.35 -15.72 22.63
N HIS A 20 -28.24 -14.76 21.71
CA HIS A 20 -26.97 -14.46 21.03
C HIS A 20 -26.11 -13.52 21.88
N VAL A 21 -24.82 -13.78 21.89
CA VAL A 21 -23.84 -12.86 22.48
C VAL A 21 -23.50 -11.80 21.44
N ILE A 22 -23.62 -10.54 21.81
CA ILE A 22 -23.24 -9.42 20.95
C ILE A 22 -21.73 -9.26 21.00
N VAL A 23 -21.09 -9.36 19.83
CA VAL A 23 -19.64 -9.27 19.69
C VAL A 23 -19.24 -7.99 18.94
N PRO A 24 -18.05 -7.43 19.19
CA PRO A 24 -17.58 -6.28 18.45
C PRO A 24 -17.24 -6.63 17.00
N SER A 25 -17.37 -5.66 16.10
CA SER A 25 -16.94 -5.77 14.71
C SER A 25 -15.46 -6.15 14.57
N ALA A 26 -15.15 -7.07 13.68
CA ALA A 26 -13.77 -7.34 13.30
C ALA A 26 -13.17 -6.16 12.52
N PRO A 27 -11.83 -5.99 12.50
CA PRO A 27 -11.15 -5.08 11.60
C PRO A 27 -11.46 -5.40 10.13
N MET A 28 -11.54 -4.35 9.30
CA MET A 28 -11.79 -4.52 7.87
C MET A 28 -10.62 -5.15 7.12
N VAL A 29 -9.40 -5.04 7.65
CA VAL A 29 -8.18 -5.62 7.04
C VAL A 29 -7.81 -6.89 7.79
N ILE A 30 -7.77 -8.00 7.06
CA ILE A 30 -7.43 -9.31 7.62
C ILE A 30 -5.90 -9.48 7.54
N LYS A 31 -5.27 -9.74 8.67
CA LYS A 31 -3.81 -9.91 8.77
C LYS A 31 -3.36 -11.37 8.62
N ASP A 32 -4.20 -12.31 9.04
CA ASP A 32 -3.82 -13.72 9.25
C ASP A 32 -4.53 -14.71 8.29
N ASP A 33 -5.18 -14.24 7.23
CA ASP A 33 -5.77 -15.10 6.20
C ASP A 33 -5.10 -14.85 4.85
N PRO A 34 -4.38 -15.83 4.29
CA PRO A 34 -3.71 -15.67 3.00
C PRO A 34 -4.67 -15.61 1.81
N THR A 35 -5.94 -16.00 2.01
CA THR A 35 -6.95 -16.04 0.95
C THR A 35 -7.79 -14.76 0.84
N LEU A 36 -7.83 -13.95 1.91
CA LEU A 36 -8.63 -12.74 2.01
C LEU A 36 -7.80 -11.56 2.50
N MET A 37 -7.83 -10.47 1.77
CA MET A 37 -7.17 -9.22 2.16
C MET A 37 -8.05 -8.35 3.06
N PHE A 38 -9.37 -8.40 2.85
CA PHE A 38 -10.37 -7.60 3.55
C PHE A 38 -11.52 -8.45 4.06
N THR A 39 -12.12 -8.00 5.14
CA THR A 39 -13.37 -8.56 5.63
C THR A 39 -14.49 -8.17 4.66
N ASN A 40 -14.94 -9.08 3.83
CA ASN A 40 -15.97 -8.87 2.83
C ASN A 40 -17.35 -9.38 3.26
N ALA A 41 -17.41 -10.15 4.35
CA ALA A 41 -18.61 -10.68 4.96
C ALA A 41 -18.41 -10.92 6.48
N GLY A 42 -19.49 -10.93 7.22
CA GLY A 42 -19.46 -11.10 8.68
C GLY A 42 -18.83 -12.42 9.14
N MET A 43 -18.97 -13.47 8.35
CA MET A 43 -18.46 -14.80 8.67
C MET A 43 -16.92 -14.91 8.63
N ASN A 44 -16.21 -13.98 7.97
CA ASN A 44 -14.76 -14.11 7.81
C ASN A 44 -14.03 -14.27 9.15
N GLN A 45 -14.51 -13.63 10.19
CA GLN A 45 -13.97 -13.73 11.54
C GLN A 45 -14.22 -15.08 12.23
N TRP A 46 -15.09 -15.96 11.66
CA TRP A 46 -15.50 -17.24 12.23
C TRP A 46 -15.06 -18.44 11.40
N LYS A 47 -14.24 -18.23 10.38
CA LYS A 47 -13.78 -19.28 9.46
C LYS A 47 -13.19 -20.49 10.15
N ASP A 48 -12.42 -20.27 11.20
CA ASP A 48 -11.81 -21.31 12.04
C ASP A 48 -12.85 -22.18 12.76
N ILE A 49 -13.93 -21.56 13.28
CA ILE A 49 -15.05 -22.27 13.91
C ILE A 49 -15.83 -23.06 12.88
N ILE A 50 -16.15 -22.44 11.74
CA ILE A 50 -16.92 -23.08 10.66
C ILE A 50 -16.19 -24.32 10.12
N LEU A 51 -14.87 -24.23 9.97
CA LEU A 51 -14.03 -25.36 9.55
C LEU A 51 -13.74 -26.37 10.67
N GLY A 52 -14.22 -26.15 11.90
CA GLY A 52 -14.06 -27.07 13.03
C GLY A 52 -12.66 -27.07 13.64
N THR A 53 -11.84 -26.05 13.38
CA THR A 53 -10.49 -25.93 13.97
C THR A 53 -10.50 -25.22 15.33
N ARG A 54 -11.64 -24.67 15.72
CA ARG A 54 -11.90 -24.08 17.05
C ARG A 54 -13.32 -24.37 17.50
N GLU A 55 -13.47 -24.70 18.78
CA GLU A 55 -14.78 -24.94 19.38
C GLU A 55 -15.66 -23.67 19.44
N PRO A 56 -16.96 -23.76 19.15
CA PRO A 56 -17.89 -22.64 19.13
C PRO A 56 -18.41 -22.28 20.53
N GLU A 57 -17.67 -21.55 21.33
CA GLU A 57 -18.16 -20.99 22.59
C GLU A 57 -18.11 -19.44 22.55
N PRO A 58 -19.24 -18.71 22.68
CA PRO A 58 -20.65 -19.19 22.66
C PRO A 58 -21.11 -19.63 21.26
N ARG A 59 -22.14 -20.49 21.19
CA ARG A 59 -22.68 -21.03 19.92
C ARG A 59 -23.54 -20.04 19.12
N ARG A 60 -24.08 -19.01 19.77
CA ARG A 60 -24.88 -17.97 19.13
C ARG A 60 -24.21 -16.63 19.25
N ARG A 61 -24.00 -15.96 18.14
CA ARG A 61 -23.35 -14.64 18.10
C ARG A 61 -24.09 -13.70 17.17
N ALA A 62 -24.04 -12.40 17.44
CA ALA A 62 -24.54 -11.39 16.54
C ALA A 62 -23.69 -10.11 16.64
N ASP A 63 -23.60 -9.36 15.53
CA ASP A 63 -22.91 -8.07 15.52
C ASP A 63 -23.41 -7.14 14.40
N THR A 64 -22.76 -6.00 14.30
CA THR A 64 -22.72 -5.17 13.09
C THR A 64 -21.29 -5.15 12.59
N GLN A 65 -21.01 -5.85 11.50
CA GLN A 65 -19.67 -6.03 10.96
C GLN A 65 -19.38 -5.00 9.89
N LYS A 66 -18.24 -4.31 10.03
CA LYS A 66 -17.66 -3.46 8.98
C LYS A 66 -17.12 -4.34 7.87
N CYS A 67 -17.62 -4.17 6.66
CA CYS A 67 -17.19 -4.91 5.47
C CYS A 67 -16.61 -3.96 4.42
N LEU A 68 -15.61 -4.45 3.67
CA LEU A 68 -14.96 -3.71 2.59
C LEU A 68 -14.91 -4.58 1.33
N ARG A 69 -15.59 -4.13 0.25
CA ARG A 69 -15.68 -4.82 -1.04
C ARG A 69 -15.03 -4.00 -2.14
N VAL A 70 -13.71 -4.16 -2.32
CA VAL A 70 -12.89 -3.34 -3.23
C VAL A 70 -11.85 -4.15 -4.00
N SER A 71 -11.93 -5.48 -3.91
CA SER A 71 -10.99 -6.38 -4.59
C SER A 71 -11.50 -7.82 -4.65
N GLY A 72 -10.94 -8.62 -5.56
CA GLY A 72 -11.24 -10.05 -5.69
C GLY A 72 -12.59 -10.32 -6.35
N LYS A 73 -13.28 -11.37 -5.87
CA LYS A 73 -14.60 -11.81 -6.38
C LYS A 73 -15.70 -10.78 -6.07
N HIS A 74 -15.57 -10.07 -4.95
CA HIS A 74 -16.50 -9.03 -4.51
C HIS A 74 -15.79 -7.66 -4.62
N ASN A 75 -16.09 -6.91 -5.67
CA ASN A 75 -15.49 -5.60 -5.94
C ASN A 75 -16.53 -4.64 -6.49
N ASP A 76 -17.06 -3.80 -5.61
CA ASP A 76 -18.14 -2.84 -5.91
C ASP A 76 -17.59 -1.42 -6.21
N LEU A 77 -16.28 -1.26 -6.36
CA LEU A 77 -15.62 0.06 -6.43
C LEU A 77 -16.09 0.91 -7.63
N GLU A 78 -16.39 0.28 -8.76
CA GLU A 78 -16.76 1.00 -9.98
C GLU A 78 -18.23 1.46 -9.93
N GLU A 79 -19.12 0.71 -9.27
CA GLU A 79 -20.55 0.98 -9.12
C GLU A 79 -20.81 2.10 -8.11
N VAL A 80 -19.92 2.25 -7.12
CA VAL A 80 -20.07 3.21 -6.02
C VAL A 80 -20.22 4.65 -6.52
N GLY A 81 -21.33 5.26 -6.10
CA GLY A 81 -21.74 6.61 -6.46
C GLY A 81 -22.57 6.69 -7.74
N HIS A 82 -22.43 5.72 -8.65
CA HIS A 82 -23.21 5.66 -9.90
C HIS A 82 -24.57 5.02 -9.72
N ASP A 83 -24.68 4.02 -8.85
CA ASP A 83 -25.94 3.46 -8.42
C ASP A 83 -26.39 3.99 -7.05
N THR A 84 -27.45 3.40 -6.49
CA THR A 84 -28.11 3.88 -5.28
C THR A 84 -27.87 3.01 -4.04
N TYR A 85 -27.12 1.89 -4.15
CA TYR A 85 -27.06 0.88 -3.09
C TYR A 85 -25.72 0.15 -2.92
N HIS A 86 -24.75 0.29 -3.82
CA HIS A 86 -23.41 -0.25 -3.63
C HIS A 86 -22.49 0.71 -2.87
N HIS A 87 -21.63 0.13 -2.04
CA HIS A 87 -20.67 0.84 -1.20
C HIS A 87 -19.33 0.14 -1.17
N THR A 88 -18.25 0.91 -1.08
CA THR A 88 -16.92 0.34 -0.79
C THR A 88 -16.86 -0.23 0.63
N MET A 89 -17.32 0.55 1.60
CA MET A 89 -17.49 0.14 3.00
C MET A 89 -18.97 0.17 3.36
N PHE A 90 -19.48 -0.93 3.93
CA PHE A 90 -20.84 -1.03 4.42
C PHE A 90 -20.88 -1.81 5.74
N GLU A 91 -21.97 -1.66 6.47
CA GLU A 91 -22.24 -2.47 7.65
C GLU A 91 -23.10 -3.69 7.28
N MET A 92 -22.68 -4.85 7.74
CA MET A 92 -23.44 -6.09 7.63
C MET A 92 -23.93 -6.47 9.02
N LEU A 93 -25.22 -6.41 9.25
CA LEU A 93 -25.84 -6.95 10.46
C LEU A 93 -25.85 -8.47 10.33
N GLY A 94 -25.13 -9.14 11.22
CA GLY A 94 -24.93 -10.58 11.17
C GLY A 94 -25.43 -11.29 12.40
N ASN A 95 -25.98 -12.49 12.21
CA ASN A 95 -26.22 -13.46 13.29
C ASN A 95 -25.77 -14.84 12.86
N TRP A 96 -25.15 -15.55 13.80
CA TRP A 96 -24.54 -16.86 13.59
C TRP A 96 -25.05 -17.88 14.59
N SER A 97 -25.23 -19.12 14.07
CA SER A 97 -25.49 -20.30 14.86
C SER A 97 -24.48 -21.39 14.50
N PHE A 98 -23.68 -21.79 15.45
CA PHE A 98 -22.66 -22.83 15.28
C PHE A 98 -23.15 -24.14 15.87
N GLY A 99 -23.88 -24.92 15.03
CA GLY A 99 -24.43 -26.21 15.42
C GLY A 99 -25.51 -26.15 16.54
N ASP A 100 -26.24 -25.02 16.64
CA ASP A 100 -27.37 -24.87 17.59
C ASP A 100 -28.69 -24.88 16.81
N TYR A 101 -29.17 -23.78 16.26
CA TYR A 101 -30.31 -23.78 15.35
C TYR A 101 -29.84 -23.75 13.88
N PHE A 102 -30.73 -24.17 12.96
CA PHE A 102 -30.44 -24.20 11.54
C PHE A 102 -31.56 -23.49 10.75
N LYS A 103 -31.91 -23.93 9.54
CA LYS A 103 -32.77 -23.24 8.59
C LYS A 103 -34.08 -22.70 9.19
N GLU A 104 -34.85 -23.57 9.89
CA GLU A 104 -36.14 -23.18 10.48
C GLU A 104 -35.97 -22.00 11.44
N GLY A 105 -35.07 -22.15 12.41
CA GLY A 105 -34.85 -21.08 13.40
C GLY A 105 -34.33 -19.78 12.78
N ALA A 106 -33.48 -19.87 11.75
CA ALA A 106 -32.96 -18.69 11.06
C ALA A 106 -34.05 -17.95 10.31
N ILE A 107 -34.90 -18.67 9.59
CA ILE A 107 -36.05 -18.15 8.86
C ILE A 107 -37.07 -17.53 9.81
N ASP A 108 -37.43 -18.22 10.88
CA ASP A 108 -38.37 -17.73 11.89
C ASP A 108 -37.85 -16.43 12.55
N TYR A 109 -36.57 -16.35 12.93
CA TYR A 109 -35.99 -15.13 13.51
C TYR A 109 -35.91 -13.97 12.50
N ALA A 110 -35.57 -14.26 11.25
CA ALA A 110 -35.53 -13.24 10.22
C ALA A 110 -36.91 -12.64 9.98
N TRP A 111 -37.93 -13.50 9.87
CA TRP A 111 -39.31 -13.07 9.70
C TRP A 111 -39.83 -12.26 10.88
N GLU A 112 -39.68 -12.79 12.11
CA GLU A 112 -40.07 -12.10 13.33
C GLU A 112 -39.45 -10.72 13.42
N TYR A 113 -38.15 -10.61 13.12
CA TYR A 113 -37.46 -9.34 13.17
C TYR A 113 -38.01 -8.33 12.14
N LEU A 114 -38.15 -8.76 10.89
CA LEU A 114 -38.57 -7.85 9.81
C LEU A 114 -40.05 -7.44 9.92
N VAL A 115 -40.94 -8.37 10.31
CA VAL A 115 -42.39 -8.14 10.29
C VAL A 115 -42.94 -7.71 11.66
N ASP A 116 -42.55 -8.42 12.73
CA ASP A 116 -43.12 -8.18 14.06
C ASP A 116 -42.40 -7.09 14.84
N VAL A 117 -41.06 -6.94 14.63
CA VAL A 117 -40.22 -5.97 15.38
C VAL A 117 -40.08 -4.65 14.65
N ILE A 118 -39.71 -4.66 13.36
CA ILE A 118 -39.47 -3.42 12.60
C ILE A 118 -40.62 -3.07 11.65
N HIS A 119 -41.67 -3.91 11.58
CA HIS A 119 -42.94 -3.66 10.91
C HIS A 119 -42.87 -3.38 9.41
N LEU A 120 -42.01 -4.11 8.67
CA LEU A 120 -42.10 -4.13 7.21
C LEU A 120 -43.40 -4.82 6.77
N ASP A 121 -43.98 -4.34 5.67
CA ASP A 121 -45.22 -4.97 5.11
C ASP A 121 -44.86 -6.34 4.51
N PRO A 122 -45.42 -7.44 5.04
CA PRO A 122 -45.18 -8.79 4.51
C PRO A 122 -45.55 -8.97 3.04
N ASN A 123 -46.46 -8.15 2.51
CA ASN A 123 -46.84 -8.19 1.09
C ASN A 123 -45.76 -7.65 0.15
N ASP A 124 -44.82 -6.88 0.67
CA ASP A 124 -43.71 -6.30 -0.06
C ASP A 124 -42.44 -7.16 0.01
N LEU A 125 -42.47 -8.26 0.74
CA LEU A 125 -41.33 -9.15 0.93
C LEU A 125 -41.42 -10.38 0.00
N TYR A 126 -40.35 -10.61 -0.75
CA TYR A 126 -40.14 -11.78 -1.59
C TYR A 126 -38.93 -12.54 -1.07
N VAL A 127 -38.96 -13.87 -1.15
CA VAL A 127 -37.84 -14.70 -0.70
C VAL A 127 -37.35 -15.59 -1.85
N THR A 128 -36.05 -15.81 -1.90
CA THR A 128 -35.46 -16.76 -2.84
C THR A 128 -35.05 -18.03 -2.14
N VAL A 129 -35.04 -19.14 -2.87
CA VAL A 129 -34.47 -20.40 -2.44
C VAL A 129 -33.59 -20.99 -3.54
N PHE A 130 -32.53 -21.67 -3.16
CA PHE A 130 -31.62 -22.28 -4.10
C PHE A 130 -32.34 -23.30 -4.99
N GLU A 131 -32.28 -23.13 -6.32
CA GLU A 131 -32.97 -24.01 -7.29
C GLU A 131 -32.23 -25.34 -7.54
N GLY A 132 -31.01 -25.48 -6.98
CA GLY A 132 -30.16 -26.64 -7.20
C GLY A 132 -29.09 -26.40 -8.27
N SER A 133 -28.14 -27.31 -8.35
CA SER A 133 -27.11 -27.40 -9.38
C SER A 133 -26.88 -28.86 -9.75
N PRO A 134 -27.55 -29.37 -10.80
CA PRO A 134 -27.38 -30.75 -11.23
C PRO A 134 -25.93 -31.11 -11.58
N GLU A 135 -25.17 -30.15 -12.08
CA GLU A 135 -23.75 -30.34 -12.43
C GLU A 135 -22.88 -30.66 -11.22
N GLU A 136 -23.24 -30.14 -10.04
CA GLU A 136 -22.57 -30.40 -8.76
C GLU A 136 -23.29 -31.43 -7.89
N GLY A 137 -24.38 -32.02 -8.40
CA GLY A 137 -25.19 -33.00 -7.66
C GLY A 137 -26.02 -32.40 -6.53
N LEU A 138 -26.26 -31.07 -6.55
CA LEU A 138 -27.02 -30.36 -5.53
C LEU A 138 -28.50 -30.26 -5.93
N ALA A 139 -29.37 -30.68 -5.03
CA ALA A 139 -30.83 -30.56 -5.20
C ALA A 139 -31.34 -29.15 -4.84
N ARG A 140 -32.56 -28.84 -5.30
CA ARG A 140 -33.28 -27.66 -4.83
C ARG A 140 -33.48 -27.69 -3.33
N ASP A 141 -33.39 -26.53 -2.69
CA ASP A 141 -33.60 -26.41 -1.24
C ASP A 141 -35.10 -26.39 -0.87
N ASP A 142 -35.73 -27.57 -1.01
CA ASP A 142 -37.16 -27.75 -0.67
C ASP A 142 -37.45 -27.60 0.83
N GLU A 143 -36.44 -27.81 1.66
CA GLU A 143 -36.56 -27.66 3.11
C GLU A 143 -36.72 -26.17 3.46
N ALA A 144 -35.88 -25.29 2.95
CA ALA A 144 -36.00 -23.84 3.14
C ALA A 144 -37.33 -23.31 2.55
N ALA A 145 -37.73 -23.80 1.36
CA ALA A 145 -39.03 -23.45 0.77
C ALA A 145 -40.22 -23.86 1.68
N GLY A 146 -40.11 -25.04 2.30
CA GLY A 146 -41.11 -25.52 3.23
C GLY A 146 -41.22 -24.67 4.50
N PHE A 147 -40.15 -24.17 5.03
CA PHE A 147 -40.15 -23.24 6.17
C PHE A 147 -40.74 -21.88 5.77
N TRP A 148 -40.36 -21.34 4.62
CA TRP A 148 -40.90 -20.06 4.12
C TRP A 148 -42.41 -20.10 3.90
N LEU A 149 -42.99 -21.23 3.48
CA LEU A 149 -44.45 -21.38 3.29
C LEU A 149 -45.27 -21.18 4.59
N LYS A 150 -44.62 -21.17 5.76
CA LYS A 150 -45.29 -20.79 7.03
C LYS A 150 -45.50 -19.28 7.15
N HIS A 151 -44.71 -18.48 6.41
CA HIS A 151 -44.62 -17.05 6.57
C HIS A 151 -45.12 -16.27 5.33
N VAL A 152 -44.84 -16.78 4.14
CA VAL A 152 -45.18 -16.09 2.85
C VAL A 152 -46.03 -17.02 1.97
N PRO A 153 -46.87 -16.46 1.10
CA PRO A 153 -47.59 -17.23 0.07
C PRO A 153 -46.59 -17.80 -0.96
N ALA A 154 -46.94 -18.91 -1.58
CA ALA A 154 -46.09 -19.65 -2.50
C ALA A 154 -45.58 -18.82 -3.71
N ASP A 155 -46.34 -17.84 -4.13
CA ASP A 155 -45.96 -16.93 -5.20
C ASP A 155 -44.96 -15.86 -4.80
N HIS A 156 -44.66 -15.71 -3.50
CA HIS A 156 -43.55 -14.89 -2.99
C HIS A 156 -42.25 -15.68 -2.83
N ILE A 157 -42.27 -17.01 -3.06
CA ILE A 157 -41.07 -17.85 -3.05
C ILE A 157 -40.55 -18.04 -4.45
N ILE A 158 -39.31 -17.60 -4.72
CA ILE A 158 -38.70 -17.58 -6.04
C ILE A 158 -37.52 -18.50 -6.05
N ASN A 159 -37.32 -19.27 -7.13
CA ASN A 159 -36.12 -20.08 -7.30
C ASN A 159 -34.96 -19.17 -7.76
N GLY A 160 -33.85 -19.22 -7.05
CA GLY A 160 -32.63 -18.52 -7.43
C GLY A 160 -31.57 -19.50 -7.91
N ASN A 161 -30.81 -19.08 -8.90
CA ASN A 161 -29.74 -19.86 -9.50
C ASN A 161 -28.51 -19.96 -8.55
N LYS A 162 -27.50 -20.72 -8.97
CA LYS A 162 -26.29 -20.89 -8.16
C LYS A 162 -25.55 -19.57 -7.90
N HIS A 163 -25.57 -18.64 -8.85
CA HIS A 163 -24.88 -17.35 -8.70
C HIS A 163 -25.49 -16.54 -7.55
N ASP A 164 -26.80 -16.54 -7.42
CA ASP A 164 -27.53 -15.72 -6.46
C ASP A 164 -27.74 -16.47 -5.13
N ASN A 165 -28.06 -17.76 -5.19
CA ASN A 165 -28.52 -18.54 -4.02
C ASN A 165 -27.57 -19.67 -3.59
N PHE A 166 -26.30 -19.65 -3.97
CA PHE A 166 -25.27 -20.50 -3.41
C PHE A 166 -24.04 -19.67 -3.02
N TRP A 167 -23.94 -19.36 -1.75
CA TRP A 167 -22.89 -18.46 -1.28
C TRP A 167 -21.55 -19.18 -1.12
N GLU A 168 -20.48 -18.57 -1.58
CA GLU A 168 -19.11 -19.06 -1.49
C GLU A 168 -18.19 -17.97 -0.95
N MET A 169 -17.38 -18.27 0.05
CA MET A 169 -16.46 -17.32 0.67
C MET A 169 -15.38 -16.83 -0.34
N GLY A 170 -14.92 -17.73 -1.20
CA GLY A 170 -13.92 -17.51 -2.23
C GLY A 170 -13.87 -18.68 -3.19
N ASP A 171 -12.74 -18.87 -3.88
CA ASP A 171 -12.54 -20.03 -4.76
C ASP A 171 -12.47 -21.36 -3.98
N THR A 172 -12.12 -21.30 -2.71
CA THR A 172 -12.11 -22.42 -1.76
C THR A 172 -12.62 -21.95 -0.40
N GLY A 173 -13.10 -22.89 0.41
CA GLY A 173 -13.55 -22.61 1.78
C GLY A 173 -15.02 -22.88 2.01
N PRO A 174 -15.58 -22.43 3.17
CA PRO A 174 -16.96 -22.67 3.53
C PRO A 174 -17.94 -22.13 2.49
N CYS A 175 -18.99 -22.92 2.20
CA CYS A 175 -20.03 -22.56 1.26
C CYS A 175 -21.34 -23.30 1.57
N GLY A 176 -22.42 -22.85 0.95
CA GLY A 176 -23.72 -23.50 1.08
C GLY A 176 -24.84 -22.77 0.36
N PRO A 177 -25.99 -23.42 0.20
CA PRO A 177 -27.18 -22.75 -0.35
C PRO A 177 -27.61 -21.64 0.58
N CYS A 178 -28.22 -20.61 0.01
CA CYS A 178 -28.74 -19.49 0.77
C CYS A 178 -30.17 -19.11 0.34
N SER A 179 -30.80 -18.33 1.18
CA SER A 179 -32.11 -17.75 0.95
C SER A 179 -32.03 -16.26 1.18
N GLU A 180 -32.40 -15.49 0.16
CA GLU A 180 -32.40 -14.03 0.23
C GLU A 180 -33.79 -13.51 0.52
N ILE A 181 -33.87 -12.41 1.25
CA ILE A 181 -35.13 -11.66 1.45
C ILE A 181 -35.00 -10.36 0.68
N HIS A 182 -35.92 -10.15 -0.25
CA HIS A 182 -35.99 -8.95 -1.09
C HIS A 182 -37.18 -8.09 -0.65
N LEU A 183 -36.97 -6.78 -0.71
CA LEU A 183 -38.04 -5.80 -0.44
C LEU A 183 -38.39 -5.05 -1.71
N ASP A 184 -39.68 -5.03 -2.06
CA ASP A 184 -40.23 -4.18 -3.09
C ASP A 184 -40.66 -2.83 -2.49
N SER A 185 -39.83 -1.81 -2.65
CA SER A 185 -40.09 -0.46 -2.14
C SER A 185 -40.77 0.47 -3.11
N ARG A 186 -41.28 -0.03 -4.26
CA ARG A 186 -41.97 0.73 -5.29
C ARG A 186 -43.35 1.21 -4.83
N THR A 187 -43.86 2.21 -5.54
CA THR A 187 -45.23 2.70 -5.29
C THR A 187 -46.29 1.65 -5.64
N PRO A 188 -47.50 1.72 -5.07
CA PRO A 188 -48.59 0.81 -5.41
C PRO A 188 -48.92 0.79 -6.90
N GLU A 189 -48.80 1.94 -7.59
CA GLU A 189 -49.04 2.07 -9.03
C GLU A 189 -48.01 1.31 -9.87
N GLU A 190 -46.73 1.32 -9.44
CA GLU A 190 -45.64 0.57 -10.08
C GLU A 190 -45.78 -0.93 -9.85
N LYS A 191 -46.11 -1.35 -8.61
CA LYS A 191 -46.41 -2.75 -8.27
C LYS A 191 -47.57 -3.32 -9.04
N ALA A 192 -48.63 -2.51 -9.31
CA ALA A 192 -49.75 -2.93 -10.10
C ALA A 192 -49.44 -3.14 -11.59
N LYS A 193 -48.41 -2.47 -12.12
CA LYS A 193 -47.94 -2.63 -13.50
C LYS A 193 -47.07 -3.87 -13.69
N THR A 194 -46.13 -4.07 -12.79
CA THR A 194 -45.20 -5.19 -12.83
C THR A 194 -45.11 -5.80 -11.44
N PRO A 195 -45.55 -7.07 -11.25
CA PRO A 195 -45.40 -7.74 -9.95
C PRO A 195 -43.92 -7.77 -9.46
N GLY A 196 -43.72 -7.54 -8.18
CA GLY A 196 -42.38 -7.52 -7.60
C GLY A 196 -41.56 -8.79 -7.84
N ARG A 197 -42.21 -9.95 -7.82
CA ARG A 197 -41.60 -11.26 -8.09
C ARG A 197 -40.87 -11.34 -9.45
N GLU A 198 -41.27 -10.53 -10.45
CA GLU A 198 -40.64 -10.53 -11.76
C GLU A 198 -39.35 -9.70 -11.81
N LEU A 199 -39.15 -8.88 -10.76
CA LEU A 199 -38.00 -7.97 -10.64
C LEU A 199 -36.95 -8.45 -9.61
N VAL A 200 -37.24 -9.50 -8.86
CA VAL A 200 -36.25 -10.12 -7.93
C VAL A 200 -35.06 -10.62 -8.74
N ASN A 201 -33.84 -10.23 -8.33
CA ASN A 201 -32.58 -10.53 -9.02
C ASN A 201 -32.54 -10.08 -10.50
N LYS A 202 -33.12 -8.90 -10.79
CA LYS A 202 -33.14 -8.26 -12.11
C LYS A 202 -32.55 -6.85 -12.11
N ASP A 203 -31.71 -6.54 -11.12
CA ASP A 203 -31.03 -5.24 -10.97
C ASP A 203 -31.99 -4.04 -10.86
N ASP A 204 -33.24 -4.29 -10.42
CA ASP A 204 -34.18 -3.19 -10.16
C ASP A 204 -33.78 -2.46 -8.87
N PRO A 205 -33.52 -1.14 -8.91
CA PRO A 205 -33.04 -0.40 -7.77
C PRO A 205 -34.05 -0.25 -6.63
N GLN A 206 -35.32 -0.65 -6.84
CA GLN A 206 -36.37 -0.57 -5.83
C GLN A 206 -36.88 -1.96 -5.37
N VAL A 207 -36.41 -3.07 -5.99
CA VAL A 207 -36.70 -4.45 -5.58
C VAL A 207 -35.38 -5.10 -5.22
N ILE A 208 -34.90 -4.81 -4.02
CA ILE A 208 -33.55 -5.12 -3.61
C ILE A 208 -33.46 -6.21 -2.54
N GLU A 209 -32.41 -7.01 -2.60
CA GLU A 209 -32.02 -7.88 -1.51
C GLU A 209 -31.66 -7.04 -0.27
N ILE A 210 -32.29 -7.32 0.86
CA ILE A 210 -31.98 -6.68 2.14
C ILE A 210 -31.26 -7.64 3.10
N TRP A 211 -31.50 -8.95 3.00
CA TRP A 211 -30.93 -9.95 3.91
C TRP A 211 -30.62 -11.25 3.18
N ASN A 212 -29.44 -11.78 3.33
CA ASN A 212 -29.03 -13.10 2.86
C ASN A 212 -28.86 -14.04 4.05
N ILE A 213 -29.52 -15.20 4.04
CA ILE A 213 -29.45 -16.23 5.06
C ILE A 213 -28.73 -17.45 4.47
N VAL A 214 -27.48 -17.66 4.86
CA VAL A 214 -26.63 -18.72 4.32
C VAL A 214 -26.68 -19.95 5.22
N PHE A 215 -26.97 -21.08 4.62
CA PHE A 215 -27.00 -22.40 5.23
C PHE A 215 -25.67 -23.11 4.95
N MET A 216 -24.63 -22.76 5.72
CA MET A 216 -23.30 -23.32 5.57
C MET A 216 -23.29 -24.81 5.85
N GLN A 217 -23.02 -25.62 4.82
CA GLN A 217 -23.05 -27.08 4.88
C GLN A 217 -21.81 -27.73 4.31
N PHE A 218 -21.06 -27.00 3.45
CA PHE A 218 -19.97 -27.56 2.66
C PHE A 218 -18.70 -26.72 2.79
N ASN A 219 -17.58 -27.41 2.54
CA ASN A 219 -16.27 -26.80 2.29
C ASN A 219 -15.88 -27.10 0.84
N ARG A 220 -15.67 -26.07 0.03
CA ARG A 220 -15.18 -26.23 -1.35
C ARG A 220 -13.68 -26.44 -1.35
N LYS A 221 -13.25 -27.55 -1.94
CA LYS A 221 -11.85 -27.93 -2.09
C LYS A 221 -11.23 -27.27 -3.34
N ALA A 222 -9.90 -27.30 -3.42
CA ALA A 222 -9.15 -26.76 -4.55
C ALA A 222 -9.44 -27.44 -5.88
N ASP A 223 -9.88 -28.72 -5.87
CA ASP A 223 -10.33 -29.47 -7.06
C ASP A 223 -11.79 -29.18 -7.46
N GLY A 224 -12.47 -28.28 -6.73
CA GLY A 224 -13.85 -27.90 -6.94
C GLY A 224 -14.88 -28.82 -6.27
N SER A 225 -14.47 -29.91 -5.63
CA SER A 225 -15.37 -30.81 -4.91
C SER A 225 -15.93 -30.18 -3.64
N LEU A 226 -17.10 -30.66 -3.19
CA LEU A 226 -17.76 -30.25 -1.97
C LEU A 226 -17.62 -31.33 -0.90
N GLU A 227 -17.08 -30.97 0.25
CA GLU A 227 -16.99 -31.83 1.44
C GLU A 227 -17.93 -31.30 2.52
N PRO A 228 -18.73 -32.13 3.20
CA PRO A 228 -19.57 -31.69 4.29
C PRO A 228 -18.75 -31.04 5.41
N LEU A 229 -19.26 -29.94 5.96
CA LEU A 229 -18.69 -29.31 7.16
C LEU A 229 -18.94 -30.20 8.40
N PRO A 230 -18.10 -30.08 9.44
CA PRO A 230 -18.25 -30.87 10.67
C PRO A 230 -19.54 -30.54 11.44
N MET A 231 -20.11 -29.36 11.20
CA MET A 231 -21.40 -28.94 11.77
C MET A 231 -22.17 -28.07 10.76
N HIS A 232 -23.49 -28.03 10.90
CA HIS A 232 -24.31 -27.07 10.16
C HIS A 232 -24.21 -25.70 10.83
N VAL A 233 -23.93 -24.66 10.04
CA VAL A 233 -23.76 -23.29 10.53
C VAL A 233 -24.76 -22.37 9.83
N ILE A 234 -25.40 -21.52 10.60
CA ILE A 234 -26.11 -20.35 10.09
C ILE A 234 -25.15 -19.19 10.05
N ASP A 235 -25.04 -18.60 8.87
CA ASP A 235 -24.39 -17.30 8.62
C ASP A 235 -25.39 -16.38 7.95
N THR A 236 -25.61 -15.19 8.48
CA THR A 236 -26.52 -14.26 7.86
C THR A 236 -25.84 -12.91 7.67
N GLY A 237 -26.21 -12.24 6.57
CA GLY A 237 -25.75 -10.89 6.26
C GLY A 237 -26.88 -10.01 5.80
N MET A 238 -27.35 -9.09 6.66
CA MET A 238 -28.30 -8.07 6.30
C MET A 238 -27.59 -6.76 5.99
N GLY A 239 -27.82 -6.22 4.80
CA GLY A 239 -27.26 -4.91 4.41
C GLY A 239 -27.86 -3.80 5.25
N PHE A 240 -27.08 -3.25 6.17
CA PHE A 240 -27.56 -2.24 7.11
C PHE A 240 -28.04 -0.99 6.38
N GLU A 241 -27.29 -0.46 5.44
CA GLU A 241 -27.65 0.73 4.66
C GLU A 241 -28.93 0.51 3.85
N ARG A 242 -29.12 -0.70 3.30
CA ARG A 242 -30.34 -1.10 2.57
C ARG A 242 -31.54 -1.16 3.51
N LEU A 243 -31.39 -1.72 4.71
CA LEU A 243 -32.45 -1.75 5.71
C LEU A 243 -32.82 -0.35 6.18
N VAL A 244 -31.84 0.50 6.49
CA VAL A 244 -32.08 1.90 6.89
C VAL A 244 -32.83 2.65 5.81
N ARG A 245 -32.44 2.49 4.54
CA ARG A 245 -33.13 3.06 3.38
C ARG A 245 -34.60 2.65 3.35
N ALA A 246 -34.87 1.37 3.54
CA ALA A 246 -36.22 0.82 3.54
C ALA A 246 -37.07 1.44 4.65
N LEU A 247 -36.57 1.46 5.89
CA LEU A 247 -37.28 1.97 7.07
C LEU A 247 -37.46 3.48 7.07
N GLN A 248 -36.58 4.20 6.38
CA GLN A 248 -36.67 5.66 6.23
C GLN A 248 -37.45 6.06 4.96
N GLY A 249 -37.96 5.10 4.16
CA GLY A 249 -38.75 5.34 2.97
C GLY A 249 -37.97 6.14 1.90
N LYS A 250 -36.67 5.80 1.72
CA LYS A 250 -35.78 6.46 0.76
C LYS A 250 -35.59 5.60 -0.49
N HIS A 251 -35.24 6.23 -1.60
CA HIS A 251 -34.95 5.57 -2.87
C HIS A 251 -33.45 5.34 -3.12
N SER A 252 -32.59 5.89 -2.26
CA SER A 252 -31.15 5.71 -2.28
C SER A 252 -30.61 5.56 -0.87
N ASN A 253 -29.61 4.70 -0.69
CA ASN A 253 -28.86 4.61 0.57
C ASN A 253 -28.25 5.95 0.95
N TYR A 254 -27.80 6.73 -0.06
CA TYR A 254 -27.19 8.06 0.13
C TYR A 254 -28.18 9.12 0.65
N ASP A 255 -29.49 8.88 0.57
CA ASP A 255 -30.54 9.79 1.08
C ASP A 255 -30.91 9.54 2.55
N THR A 256 -30.27 8.54 3.18
CA THR A 256 -30.51 8.18 4.59
C THR A 256 -29.70 9.08 5.54
N ASP A 257 -30.02 8.98 6.81
CA ASP A 257 -29.29 9.69 7.88
C ASP A 257 -27.84 9.20 8.07
N ILE A 258 -27.43 8.12 7.44
CA ILE A 258 -26.04 7.65 7.42
C ILE A 258 -25.16 8.57 6.57
N PHE A 259 -25.64 9.00 5.39
CA PHE A 259 -24.87 9.72 4.40
C PHE A 259 -25.22 11.21 4.32
N GLN A 260 -26.47 11.59 4.57
CA GLN A 260 -26.94 12.97 4.42
C GLN A 260 -26.16 14.00 5.25
N PRO A 261 -25.76 13.74 6.50
CA PRO A 261 -24.92 14.67 7.24
C PRO A 261 -23.59 14.95 6.55
N ILE A 262 -22.94 13.92 6.00
CA ILE A 262 -21.66 14.03 5.28
C ILE A 262 -21.87 14.79 3.95
N ILE A 263 -22.88 14.41 3.17
CA ILE A 263 -23.22 15.05 1.88
C ILE A 263 -23.57 16.54 2.09
N LYS A 264 -24.28 16.87 3.16
CA LYS A 264 -24.61 18.26 3.52
C LYS A 264 -23.34 19.07 3.83
N GLU A 265 -22.39 18.48 4.54
CA GLU A 265 -21.11 19.14 4.82
C GLU A 265 -20.29 19.31 3.54
N ILE A 266 -20.27 18.30 2.65
CA ILE A 266 -19.65 18.42 1.31
C ILE A 266 -20.30 19.57 0.52
N SER A 267 -21.63 19.67 0.52
CA SER A 267 -22.35 20.77 -0.11
C SER A 267 -21.96 22.14 0.47
N THR A 268 -21.83 22.21 1.80
CA THR A 268 -21.42 23.45 2.49
C THR A 268 -20.00 23.86 2.10
N LEU A 269 -19.07 22.92 2.05
CA LEU A 269 -17.66 23.18 1.74
C LEU A 269 -17.42 23.48 0.27
N SER A 270 -18.17 22.83 -0.63
CA SER A 270 -18.04 23.02 -2.09
C SER A 270 -18.86 24.17 -2.64
N GLY A 271 -19.92 24.58 -1.93
CA GLY A 271 -20.89 25.55 -2.41
C GLY A 271 -21.87 25.01 -3.47
N LEU A 272 -21.81 23.70 -3.74
CA LEU A 272 -22.68 22.99 -4.68
C LEU A 272 -23.81 22.29 -3.93
N LYS A 273 -24.93 22.02 -4.59
CA LYS A 273 -26.07 21.36 -3.95
C LYS A 273 -26.25 19.95 -4.51
N TYR A 274 -26.48 19.00 -3.62
CA TYR A 274 -26.91 17.65 -3.95
C TYR A 274 -28.31 17.66 -4.56
N GLY A 275 -28.52 16.93 -5.66
CA GLY A 275 -29.77 16.89 -6.42
C GLY A 275 -29.89 17.91 -7.57
N GLU A 276 -28.83 18.67 -7.88
CA GLU A 276 -28.84 19.64 -8.98
C GLU A 276 -28.35 19.03 -10.31
N THR A 277 -27.26 18.25 -10.29
CA THR A 277 -26.74 17.55 -11.47
C THR A 277 -26.19 16.18 -11.09
N GLU A 278 -26.27 15.25 -12.03
CA GLU A 278 -25.83 13.86 -11.81
C GLU A 278 -24.35 13.78 -11.48
N GLU A 279 -23.48 14.54 -12.16
CA GLU A 279 -22.03 14.52 -11.93
C GLU A 279 -21.66 15.01 -10.53
N VAL A 280 -22.35 16.04 -10.04
CA VAL A 280 -22.15 16.56 -8.67
C VAL A 280 -22.66 15.55 -7.65
N ASP A 281 -23.82 14.94 -7.90
CA ASP A 281 -24.39 13.93 -7.01
C ASP A 281 -23.49 12.69 -6.90
N VAL A 282 -23.03 12.17 -8.03
CA VAL A 282 -22.08 11.05 -8.08
C VAL A 282 -20.80 11.41 -7.30
N ALA A 283 -20.26 12.60 -7.53
CA ALA A 283 -19.05 13.03 -6.84
C ALA A 283 -19.25 13.12 -5.31
N MET A 284 -20.37 13.66 -4.84
CA MET A 284 -20.70 13.75 -3.42
C MET A 284 -20.89 12.37 -2.80
N ARG A 285 -21.55 11.45 -3.50
CA ARG A 285 -21.72 10.05 -3.07
C ARG A 285 -20.38 9.32 -2.95
N VAL A 286 -19.54 9.43 -3.99
CA VAL A 286 -18.19 8.84 -3.99
C VAL A 286 -17.36 9.37 -2.82
N VAL A 287 -17.35 10.68 -2.61
CA VAL A 287 -16.59 11.29 -1.50
C VAL A 287 -17.10 10.82 -0.15
N ALA A 288 -18.42 10.79 0.07
CA ALA A 288 -19.02 10.37 1.33
C ALA A 288 -18.75 8.87 1.63
N ASP A 289 -18.90 8.01 0.63
CA ASP A 289 -18.62 6.57 0.73
C ASP A 289 -17.14 6.31 1.03
N HIS A 290 -16.25 6.88 0.23
CA HIS A 290 -14.81 6.62 0.34
C HIS A 290 -14.21 7.21 1.62
N LEU A 291 -14.77 8.31 2.14
CA LEU A 291 -14.38 8.82 3.46
C LEU A 291 -14.62 7.78 4.54
N ARG A 292 -15.77 7.09 4.52
CA ARG A 292 -16.08 6.01 5.48
C ARG A 292 -15.03 4.89 5.36
N ALA A 293 -14.83 4.36 4.14
CA ALA A 293 -13.89 3.28 3.89
C ALA A 293 -12.46 3.61 4.37
N VAL A 294 -11.97 4.80 4.05
CA VAL A 294 -10.62 5.23 4.43
C VAL A 294 -10.51 5.49 5.93
N ALA A 295 -11.47 6.20 6.52
CA ALA A 295 -11.45 6.53 7.94
C ALA A 295 -11.50 5.29 8.82
N PHE A 296 -12.38 4.33 8.53
CA PHE A 296 -12.47 3.07 9.26
C PHE A 296 -11.24 2.18 9.06
N SER A 297 -10.65 2.15 7.85
CA SER A 297 -9.40 1.42 7.63
C SER A 297 -8.26 1.99 8.47
N ILE A 298 -8.14 3.31 8.54
CA ILE A 298 -7.14 3.98 9.39
C ILE A 298 -7.44 3.71 10.88
N ALA A 299 -8.72 3.76 11.28
CA ALA A 299 -9.16 3.44 12.64
C ALA A 299 -8.80 2.00 13.03
N ASP A 300 -8.89 1.06 12.11
CA ASP A 300 -8.51 -0.35 12.30
C ASP A 300 -6.98 -0.58 12.18
N GLY A 301 -6.18 0.49 12.04
CA GLY A 301 -4.71 0.44 12.00
C GLY A 301 -4.11 0.23 10.61
N GLN A 302 -4.91 0.23 9.55
CA GLN A 302 -4.40 0.13 8.18
C GLN A 302 -4.23 1.50 7.54
N LEU A 303 -2.99 1.87 7.32
CA LEU A 303 -2.65 3.16 6.70
C LEU A 303 -2.54 3.05 5.18
N PRO A 304 -2.84 4.13 4.45
CA PRO A 304 -2.53 4.24 3.03
C PRO A 304 -1.03 3.99 2.80
N SER A 305 -0.68 3.14 1.83
CA SER A 305 0.71 2.82 1.51
C SER A 305 0.89 2.44 0.03
N ASN A 306 2.11 2.02 -0.36
CA ASN A 306 2.42 1.62 -1.73
C ASN A 306 2.23 0.11 -1.99
N ALA A 307 1.81 -0.67 -1.00
CA ALA A 307 1.72 -2.12 -1.13
C ALA A 307 0.52 -2.71 -0.39
N LYS A 308 0.09 -3.91 -0.82
CA LYS A 308 -0.96 -4.73 -0.18
C LYS A 308 -2.25 -3.93 0.11
N ALA A 309 -2.88 -4.16 1.26
CA ALA A 309 -4.10 -3.48 1.69
C ALA A 309 -3.96 -1.94 1.69
N GLY A 310 -2.83 -1.42 2.17
CA GLY A 310 -2.58 0.02 2.20
C GLY A 310 -2.58 0.69 0.81
N TYR A 311 -2.18 -0.03 -0.24
CA TYR A 311 -2.28 0.45 -1.61
C TYR A 311 -3.73 0.62 -2.05
N VAL A 312 -4.58 -0.35 -1.71
CA VAL A 312 -6.02 -0.29 -2.03
C VAL A 312 -6.67 0.89 -1.31
N ILE A 313 -6.40 1.07 -0.01
CA ILE A 313 -6.92 2.21 0.76
C ILE A 313 -6.44 3.55 0.19
N ARG A 314 -5.17 3.64 -0.21
CA ARG A 314 -4.63 4.83 -0.88
C ARG A 314 -5.35 5.11 -2.21
N ARG A 315 -5.68 4.07 -2.99
CA ARG A 315 -6.41 4.20 -4.25
C ARG A 315 -7.82 4.73 -4.02
N ILE A 316 -8.52 4.24 -3.00
CA ILE A 316 -9.86 4.72 -2.61
C ILE A 316 -9.81 6.21 -2.23
N LEU A 317 -8.86 6.60 -1.37
CA LEU A 317 -8.67 8.00 -0.98
C LEU A 317 -8.41 8.89 -2.20
N ARG A 318 -7.50 8.49 -3.08
CA ARG A 318 -7.18 9.24 -4.31
C ARG A 318 -8.35 9.35 -5.26
N ARG A 319 -9.21 8.33 -5.34
CA ARG A 319 -10.46 8.39 -6.12
C ARG A 319 -11.38 9.47 -5.55
N ALA A 320 -11.58 9.54 -4.25
CA ALA A 320 -12.37 10.61 -3.62
C ALA A 320 -11.80 12.01 -3.89
N VAL A 321 -10.49 12.19 -3.70
CA VAL A 321 -9.80 13.47 -3.97
C VAL A 321 -9.98 13.89 -5.43
N ARG A 322 -9.87 12.95 -6.36
CA ARG A 322 -10.07 13.21 -7.79
C ARG A 322 -11.49 13.68 -8.10
N TYR A 323 -12.52 12.97 -7.60
CA TYR A 323 -13.92 13.39 -7.81
C TYR A 323 -14.16 14.78 -7.22
N ALA A 324 -13.63 15.06 -6.05
CA ALA A 324 -13.69 16.38 -5.44
C ALA A 324 -12.99 17.46 -6.29
N TYR A 325 -11.80 17.17 -6.80
CA TYR A 325 -11.04 18.08 -7.64
C TYR A 325 -11.75 18.38 -8.96
N THR A 326 -12.27 17.35 -9.61
CA THR A 326 -12.85 17.45 -10.98
C THR A 326 -14.25 18.02 -10.95
N PHE A 327 -15.12 17.51 -10.08
CA PHE A 327 -16.57 17.79 -10.14
C PHE A 327 -17.05 18.73 -9.04
N LEU A 328 -16.34 18.79 -7.88
CA LEU A 328 -16.72 19.67 -6.78
C LEU A 328 -15.84 20.93 -6.68
N GLY A 329 -14.90 21.11 -7.62
CA GLY A 329 -14.03 22.30 -7.68
C GLY A 329 -13.04 22.44 -6.53
N GLN A 330 -12.81 21.37 -5.74
CA GLN A 330 -11.94 21.41 -4.57
C GLN A 330 -10.48 21.28 -5.00
N LYS A 331 -9.75 22.40 -5.05
CA LYS A 331 -8.35 22.47 -5.47
C LYS A 331 -7.36 22.35 -4.29
N GLU A 332 -7.86 22.52 -3.07
CA GLU A 332 -7.12 22.36 -1.84
C GLU A 332 -7.67 21.17 -1.04
N SER A 333 -6.90 20.66 -0.07
CA SER A 333 -7.33 19.57 0.78
C SER A 333 -8.60 19.92 1.58
N PHE A 334 -9.60 19.06 1.54
CA PHE A 334 -10.88 19.30 2.23
C PHE A 334 -11.49 18.03 2.85
N LEU A 335 -11.16 16.82 2.37
CA LEU A 335 -11.74 15.56 2.88
C LEU A 335 -11.55 15.43 4.39
N PHE A 336 -10.40 15.83 4.90
CA PHE A 336 -10.11 15.77 6.34
C PHE A 336 -11.09 16.59 7.19
N ARG A 337 -11.75 17.62 6.61
CA ARG A 337 -12.77 18.44 7.28
C ARG A 337 -14.07 17.68 7.50
N LEU A 338 -14.31 16.62 6.74
CA LEU A 338 -15.49 15.77 6.86
C LEU A 338 -15.36 14.74 7.99
N VAL A 339 -14.15 14.45 8.46
CA VAL A 339 -13.89 13.46 9.53
C VAL A 339 -14.68 13.77 10.82
N PRO A 340 -14.77 15.02 11.30
CA PRO A 340 -15.56 15.32 12.48
C PRO A 340 -17.04 14.93 12.35
N VAL A 341 -17.64 15.14 11.19
CA VAL A 341 -19.04 14.76 10.91
C VAL A 341 -19.18 13.24 10.94
N LEU A 342 -18.29 12.50 10.28
CA LEU A 342 -18.30 11.05 10.32
C LEU A 342 -18.18 10.51 11.75
N VAL A 343 -17.29 11.07 12.55
CA VAL A 343 -17.11 10.67 13.95
C VAL A 343 -18.36 10.98 14.79
N GLN A 344 -19.01 12.08 14.54
CA GLN A 344 -20.28 12.44 15.21
C GLN A 344 -21.37 11.41 14.91
N GLU A 345 -21.53 11.02 13.65
CA GLU A 345 -22.61 10.11 13.21
C GLU A 345 -22.35 8.65 13.59
N MET A 346 -21.11 8.18 13.47
CA MET A 346 -20.77 6.76 13.62
C MET A 346 -19.92 6.43 14.84
N GLY A 347 -19.29 7.41 15.50
CA GLY A 347 -18.38 7.19 16.62
C GLY A 347 -19.04 6.62 17.88
N GLY A 348 -20.36 6.74 18.01
CA GLY A 348 -21.12 6.10 19.10
C GLY A 348 -21.23 4.58 18.93
N ALA A 349 -21.39 4.11 17.70
CA ALA A 349 -21.43 2.68 17.37
C ALA A 349 -20.03 2.07 17.24
N PHE A 350 -19.06 2.88 16.82
CA PHE A 350 -17.67 2.48 16.56
C PHE A 350 -16.70 3.40 17.31
N PRO A 351 -16.42 3.10 18.59
CA PRO A 351 -15.60 3.97 19.46
C PRO A 351 -14.18 4.22 18.92
N GLU A 352 -13.65 3.32 18.11
CA GLU A 352 -12.34 3.45 17.46
C GLU A 352 -12.26 4.69 16.55
N LEU A 353 -13.34 5.12 15.92
CA LEU A 353 -13.36 6.37 15.14
C LEU A 353 -13.11 7.59 16.03
N SER A 354 -13.75 7.62 17.19
CA SER A 354 -13.60 8.71 18.16
C SER A 354 -12.19 8.72 18.74
N ALA A 355 -11.67 7.55 19.12
CA ALA A 355 -10.34 7.38 19.69
C ALA A 355 -9.22 7.79 18.71
N GLN A 356 -9.41 7.55 17.42
CA GLN A 356 -8.38 7.81 16.38
C GLN A 356 -8.70 9.06 15.53
N ARG A 357 -9.64 9.89 15.91
CA ARG A 357 -10.08 11.06 15.14
C ARG A 357 -8.93 11.94 14.66
N GLU A 358 -7.98 12.25 15.53
CA GLU A 358 -6.84 13.10 15.17
C GLU A 358 -5.92 12.45 14.15
N LEU A 359 -5.62 11.16 14.32
CA LEU A 359 -4.81 10.40 13.38
C LEU A 359 -5.48 10.35 12.02
N ILE A 360 -6.77 9.96 11.97
CA ILE A 360 -7.55 9.89 10.73
C ILE A 360 -7.50 11.23 10.00
N THR A 361 -7.79 12.31 10.71
CA THR A 361 -7.78 13.67 10.15
C THR A 361 -6.43 14.05 9.53
N LYS A 362 -5.33 13.75 10.24
CA LYS A 362 -3.97 14.09 9.79
C LYS A 362 -3.53 13.22 8.60
N VAL A 363 -3.76 11.91 8.66
CA VAL A 363 -3.40 10.99 7.57
C VAL A 363 -4.14 11.34 6.28
N ILE A 364 -5.47 11.56 6.36
CA ILE A 364 -6.26 11.96 5.20
C ILE A 364 -5.75 13.26 4.62
N LYS A 365 -5.53 14.28 5.46
CA LYS A 365 -5.05 15.59 5.01
C LYS A 365 -3.74 15.50 4.24
N GLU A 366 -2.75 14.81 4.78
CA GLU A 366 -1.43 14.73 4.16
C GLU A 366 -1.38 13.87 2.89
N GLU A 367 -2.11 12.75 2.85
CA GLU A 367 -2.24 11.95 1.62
C GLU A 367 -2.99 12.75 0.54
N GLU A 368 -4.00 13.52 0.92
CA GLU A 368 -4.73 14.42 0.03
C GLU A 368 -3.84 15.52 -0.52
N GLU A 369 -3.09 16.24 0.33
CA GLU A 369 -2.14 17.27 -0.09
C GLU A 369 -1.03 16.72 -0.97
N SER A 370 -0.51 15.53 -0.62
CA SER A 370 0.49 14.84 -1.45
C SER A 370 -0.05 14.49 -2.83
N PHE A 371 -1.29 14.02 -2.90
CA PHE A 371 -1.89 13.66 -4.18
C PHE A 371 -2.26 14.89 -5.02
N LEU A 372 -2.74 15.97 -4.42
CA LEU A 372 -3.02 17.23 -5.10
C LEU A 372 -1.76 17.82 -5.74
N ARG A 373 -0.60 17.72 -5.08
CA ARG A 373 0.70 18.07 -5.70
C ARG A 373 0.99 17.19 -6.91
N THR A 374 0.71 15.90 -6.85
CA THR A 374 0.87 14.96 -7.96
C THR A 374 -0.07 15.29 -9.12
N LEU A 375 -1.33 15.63 -8.81
CA LEU A 375 -2.33 16.06 -9.78
C LEU A 375 -1.86 17.31 -10.52
N SER A 376 -1.38 18.33 -9.82
CA SER A 376 -0.87 19.56 -10.44
C SER A 376 0.32 19.29 -11.37
N ASN A 377 1.27 18.45 -10.96
CA ASN A 377 2.39 18.05 -11.79
C ASN A 377 1.94 17.23 -13.02
N GLY A 378 0.99 16.31 -12.84
CA GLY A 378 0.42 15.50 -13.91
C GLY A 378 -0.29 16.37 -14.97
N ILE A 379 -1.06 17.36 -14.54
CA ILE A 379 -1.70 18.32 -15.44
C ILE A 379 -0.65 19.10 -16.27
N SER A 380 0.42 19.58 -15.65
CA SER A 380 1.51 20.29 -16.36
C SER A 380 2.20 19.39 -17.40
N MET A 381 2.48 18.12 -17.04
CA MET A 381 3.08 17.16 -17.96
C MET A 381 2.14 16.80 -19.11
N LEU A 382 0.86 16.62 -18.82
CA LEU A 382 -0.16 16.33 -19.82
C LEU A 382 -0.32 17.50 -20.79
N SER A 383 -0.36 18.74 -20.31
CA SER A 383 -0.41 19.94 -21.14
C SER A 383 0.77 19.98 -22.12
N SER A 384 1.98 19.71 -21.64
CA SER A 384 3.17 19.64 -22.50
C SER A 384 3.08 18.50 -23.54
N ALA A 385 2.52 17.35 -23.16
CA ALA A 385 2.31 16.23 -24.09
C ALA A 385 1.27 16.57 -25.16
N ILE A 386 0.17 17.22 -24.80
CA ILE A 386 -0.85 17.70 -25.73
C ILE A 386 -0.28 18.71 -26.72
N GLU A 387 0.54 19.66 -26.26
CA GLU A 387 1.23 20.61 -27.14
C GLU A 387 2.13 19.89 -28.15
N ALA A 388 2.87 18.87 -27.71
CA ALA A 388 3.72 18.07 -28.57
C ALA A 388 2.91 17.28 -29.61
N VAL A 389 1.75 16.71 -29.25
CA VAL A 389 0.83 16.02 -30.14
C VAL A 389 0.32 16.98 -31.21
N LYS A 390 -0.14 18.18 -30.82
CA LYS A 390 -0.64 19.21 -31.72
C LYS A 390 0.47 19.72 -32.65
N ALA A 391 1.68 19.97 -32.15
CA ALA A 391 2.84 20.40 -32.95
C ALA A 391 3.25 19.35 -34.00
N ALA A 392 3.02 18.06 -33.70
CA ALA A 392 3.25 16.96 -34.64
C ALA A 392 2.10 16.74 -35.64
N GLY A 393 1.05 17.56 -35.62
CA GLY A 393 -0.12 17.45 -36.46
C GLY A 393 -1.01 16.22 -36.15
N LYS A 394 -0.86 15.65 -34.97
CA LYS A 394 -1.64 14.49 -34.48
C LYS A 394 -2.84 14.99 -33.66
N THR A 395 -3.85 14.13 -33.55
CA THR A 395 -5.07 14.38 -32.78
C THR A 395 -5.27 13.38 -31.63
N GLU A 396 -4.30 12.48 -31.42
CA GLU A 396 -4.41 11.41 -30.43
C GLU A 396 -3.12 11.33 -29.60
N LEU A 397 -3.27 11.28 -28.28
CA LEU A 397 -2.20 11.03 -27.31
C LEU A 397 -1.92 9.54 -27.24
N ASP A 398 -0.66 9.15 -27.33
CA ASP A 398 -0.20 7.76 -27.20
C ASP A 398 -0.61 7.19 -25.82
N GLY A 399 -1.29 6.03 -25.84
CA GLY A 399 -1.73 5.32 -24.63
C GLY A 399 -0.58 4.90 -23.69
N THR A 400 0.63 4.69 -24.22
CA THR A 400 1.83 4.45 -23.40
C THR A 400 2.21 5.70 -22.58
N GLN A 401 2.02 6.89 -23.12
CA GLN A 401 2.25 8.14 -22.36
C GLN A 401 1.17 8.35 -21.30
N ALA A 402 -0.10 8.08 -21.65
CA ALA A 402 -1.19 8.11 -20.68
C ALA A 402 -0.97 7.09 -19.56
N PHE A 403 -0.54 5.86 -19.90
CA PHE A 403 -0.19 4.84 -18.92
C PHE A 403 0.98 5.26 -18.02
N ARG A 404 2.01 5.92 -18.56
CA ARG A 404 3.10 6.43 -17.75
C ARG A 404 2.66 7.51 -16.76
N LEU A 405 1.75 8.39 -17.15
CA LEU A 405 1.13 9.36 -16.25
C LEU A 405 0.37 8.65 -15.12
N PHE A 406 -0.38 7.59 -15.45
CA PHE A 406 -1.09 6.78 -14.50
C PHE A 406 -0.16 5.98 -13.56
N ASP A 407 0.73 5.17 -14.10
CA ASP A 407 1.55 4.21 -13.33
C ASP A 407 2.63 4.89 -12.49
N THR A 408 3.35 5.85 -13.08
CA THR A 408 4.50 6.50 -12.43
C THR A 408 4.11 7.69 -11.57
N TYR A 409 3.13 8.47 -12.02
CA TYR A 409 2.74 9.72 -11.36
C TYR A 409 1.38 9.62 -10.66
N GLY A 410 0.67 8.50 -10.81
CA GLY A 410 -0.65 8.30 -10.21
C GLY A 410 -1.72 9.24 -10.77
N PHE A 411 -1.52 9.72 -12.01
CA PHE A 411 -2.45 10.62 -12.69
C PHE A 411 -3.53 9.81 -13.41
N PRO A 412 -4.81 9.93 -13.04
CA PRO A 412 -5.86 9.05 -13.53
C PRO A 412 -6.14 9.19 -15.03
N LEU A 413 -6.53 8.07 -15.67
CA LEU A 413 -6.80 8.04 -17.11
C LEU A 413 -7.97 8.95 -17.50
N ASP A 414 -9.09 8.87 -16.78
CA ASP A 414 -10.30 9.66 -17.06
C ASP A 414 -10.07 11.17 -16.93
N LEU A 415 -9.17 11.58 -16.04
CA LEU A 415 -8.74 12.98 -15.97
C LEU A 415 -7.83 13.32 -17.17
N THR A 416 -6.99 12.38 -17.61
CA THR A 416 -6.19 12.52 -18.83
C THR A 416 -7.11 12.70 -20.06
N GLU A 417 -8.13 11.87 -20.19
CA GLU A 417 -9.13 11.92 -21.27
C GLU A 417 -9.91 13.22 -21.25
N LEU A 418 -10.37 13.67 -20.08
CA LEU A 418 -11.10 14.93 -19.94
C LEU A 418 -10.26 16.12 -20.44
N ILE A 419 -9.03 16.26 -19.96
CA ILE A 419 -8.13 17.37 -20.34
C ILE A 419 -7.76 17.27 -21.83
N CYS A 420 -7.51 16.07 -22.34
CA CYS A 420 -7.26 15.85 -23.76
C CYS A 420 -8.48 16.29 -24.60
N ARG A 421 -9.70 15.88 -24.23
CA ARG A 421 -10.94 16.23 -24.92
C ARG A 421 -11.18 17.74 -24.93
N GLU A 422 -11.02 18.42 -23.80
CA GLU A 422 -11.10 19.89 -23.71
C GLU A 422 -10.06 20.57 -24.62
N SER A 423 -8.94 19.92 -24.86
CA SER A 423 -7.90 20.39 -25.75
C SER A 423 -8.06 19.97 -27.22
N GLY A 424 -9.13 19.23 -27.57
CA GLY A 424 -9.38 18.71 -28.92
C GLY A 424 -8.45 17.55 -29.31
N VAL A 425 -7.98 16.77 -28.33
CA VAL A 425 -7.13 15.59 -28.48
C VAL A 425 -7.83 14.39 -27.89
N THR A 426 -7.73 13.21 -28.51
CA THR A 426 -8.21 11.94 -27.96
C THR A 426 -7.05 11.19 -27.28
N VAL A 427 -7.34 10.11 -26.54
CA VAL A 427 -6.36 9.22 -25.93
C VAL A 427 -6.49 7.85 -26.57
N ASP A 428 -5.37 7.19 -26.88
CA ASP A 428 -5.35 5.78 -27.31
C ASP A 428 -5.58 4.85 -26.11
N GLU A 429 -6.87 4.67 -25.77
CA GLU A 429 -7.29 3.81 -24.66
C GLU A 429 -6.89 2.34 -24.87
N LYS A 430 -6.89 1.86 -26.12
CA LYS A 430 -6.51 0.48 -26.42
C LYS A 430 -5.05 0.19 -26.05
N GLN A 431 -4.16 1.10 -26.39
CA GLN A 431 -2.76 0.95 -26.02
C GLN A 431 -2.56 1.13 -24.51
N PHE A 432 -3.31 2.03 -23.86
CA PHE A 432 -3.32 2.14 -22.41
C PHE A 432 -3.73 0.83 -21.73
N ASP A 433 -4.81 0.20 -22.21
CA ASP A 433 -5.31 -1.07 -21.69
C ASP A 433 -4.27 -2.20 -21.86
N VAL A 434 -3.58 -2.24 -22.98
CA VAL A 434 -2.49 -3.20 -23.19
C VAL A 434 -1.39 -3.06 -22.14
N GLU A 435 -0.97 -1.84 -21.83
CA GLU A 435 0.04 -1.58 -20.81
C GLU A 435 -0.49 -1.90 -19.40
N MET A 436 -1.76 -1.58 -19.13
CA MET A 436 -2.45 -1.93 -17.89
C MET A 436 -2.54 -3.45 -17.69
N GLN A 437 -2.89 -4.20 -18.72
CA GLN A 437 -2.93 -5.66 -18.65
C GLN A 437 -1.54 -6.26 -18.38
N LYS A 438 -0.51 -5.75 -19.04
CA LYS A 438 0.88 -6.16 -18.76
C LYS A 438 1.29 -5.89 -17.30
N GLN A 439 0.83 -4.80 -16.71
CA GLN A 439 1.06 -4.51 -15.28
C GLN A 439 0.28 -5.47 -14.38
N LYS A 440 -1.03 -5.67 -14.67
CA LYS A 440 -1.88 -6.62 -13.91
C LYS A 440 -1.34 -8.04 -13.99
N GLU A 441 -0.88 -8.50 -15.15
CA GLU A 441 -0.26 -9.82 -15.31
C GLU A 441 1.05 -9.93 -14.54
N ARG A 442 1.89 -8.90 -14.55
CA ARG A 442 3.11 -8.86 -13.73
C ARG A 442 2.77 -8.93 -12.22
N ALA A 443 1.76 -8.19 -11.78
CA ALA A 443 1.30 -8.21 -10.39
C ALA A 443 0.66 -9.56 -10.01
N ARG A 444 -0.19 -10.13 -10.88
CA ARG A 444 -0.83 -11.43 -10.69
C ARG A 444 0.19 -12.57 -10.66
N ASN A 445 1.14 -12.57 -11.60
CA ASN A 445 2.23 -13.57 -11.65
C ASN A 445 3.20 -13.42 -10.47
N ALA A 446 3.27 -12.24 -9.85
CA ALA A 446 4.05 -12.05 -8.63
C ALA A 446 3.35 -12.58 -7.37
N ALA A 447 2.01 -12.63 -7.36
CA ALA A 447 1.18 -12.95 -6.20
C ALA A 447 0.53 -14.36 -6.24
N ALA A 448 0.55 -15.06 -7.39
CA ALA A 448 -0.10 -16.35 -7.52
C ALA A 448 0.57 -17.42 -6.65
N VAL A 449 -0.13 -17.87 -5.62
CA VAL A 449 0.18 -19.04 -4.80
C VAL A 449 -0.97 -20.03 -4.99
N GLU A 450 -0.64 -21.21 -5.46
CA GLU A 450 -1.61 -22.32 -5.58
C GLU A 450 -1.43 -23.22 -4.36
N ASN A 451 -2.39 -23.17 -3.45
CA ASN A 451 -2.46 -24.05 -2.29
C ASN A 451 -3.20 -25.33 -2.67
N GLY A 452 -2.55 -26.48 -2.47
CA GLY A 452 -3.22 -27.77 -2.51
C GLY A 452 -4.10 -28.00 -1.28
N ASP A 453 -4.90 -29.06 -1.32
CA ASP A 453 -5.72 -29.46 -0.16
C ASP A 453 -4.87 -30.05 0.97
N TRP A 454 -5.33 -29.89 2.20
CA TRP A 454 -4.73 -30.51 3.37
C TRP A 454 -4.94 -32.03 3.34
N ILE A 455 -3.88 -32.77 3.50
CA ILE A 455 -3.88 -34.23 3.63
C ILE A 455 -3.69 -34.53 5.10
N GLU A 456 -4.71 -35.09 5.73
CA GLU A 456 -4.69 -35.50 7.13
C GLU A 456 -3.82 -36.75 7.30
N VAL A 457 -2.86 -36.72 8.24
CA VAL A 457 -2.01 -37.85 8.64
C VAL A 457 -2.58 -38.48 9.88
N ARG A 458 -2.98 -37.66 10.88
CA ARG A 458 -3.63 -38.09 12.09
C ARG A 458 -4.57 -37.01 12.64
N PRO A 459 -5.65 -37.38 13.32
CA PRO A 459 -6.49 -36.40 14.00
C PRO A 459 -5.77 -35.82 15.22
N GLY A 460 -6.03 -34.54 15.54
CA GLY A 460 -5.48 -33.88 16.72
C GLY A 460 -5.52 -32.37 16.57
N GLU A 461 -5.27 -31.69 17.69
CA GLU A 461 -5.12 -30.26 17.76
C GLU A 461 -3.65 -29.86 17.95
N GLN A 462 -3.26 -28.72 17.44
CA GLN A 462 -1.90 -28.19 17.63
C GLN A 462 -1.77 -27.50 18.98
N GLN A 463 -0.73 -27.82 19.72
CA GLN A 463 -0.32 -27.11 20.92
C GLN A 463 0.99 -26.36 20.67
N PHE A 464 1.01 -25.06 20.95
CA PHE A 464 2.24 -24.28 20.94
C PHE A 464 2.96 -24.37 22.29
N VAL A 465 4.18 -24.90 22.26
CA VAL A 465 5.02 -25.09 23.46
C VAL A 465 6.28 -24.18 23.45
N GLY A 466 6.41 -23.32 22.47
CA GLY A 466 7.63 -22.55 22.19
C GLY A 466 7.92 -21.39 23.15
N TYR A 467 7.05 -21.11 24.13
CA TYR A 467 7.39 -20.17 25.20
C TYR A 467 8.34 -20.79 26.24
N ASP A 468 8.31 -22.12 26.36
CA ASP A 468 9.05 -22.84 27.39
C ASP A 468 10.10 -23.78 26.82
N TYR A 469 9.94 -24.19 25.55
CA TYR A 469 10.80 -25.18 24.91
C TYR A 469 11.30 -24.72 23.55
N THR A 470 12.54 -25.01 23.22
CA THR A 470 13.14 -24.83 21.88
C THR A 470 13.27 -26.17 21.14
N GLU A 471 13.10 -27.29 21.86
CA GLU A 471 13.07 -28.64 21.31
C GLU A 471 11.89 -29.39 21.94
N TYR A 472 11.14 -30.12 21.11
CA TYR A 472 9.99 -30.88 21.59
C TYR A 472 9.66 -32.05 20.65
N GLU A 473 9.21 -33.17 21.21
CA GLU A 473 8.72 -34.33 20.44
C GLU A 473 7.39 -33.97 19.76
N CYS A 474 7.29 -34.31 18.47
CA CYS A 474 6.12 -33.97 17.68
C CYS A 474 5.80 -34.99 16.60
N HIS A 475 4.55 -34.94 16.15
CA HIS A 475 4.08 -35.68 14.98
C HIS A 475 3.42 -34.70 14.00
N ILE A 476 3.40 -35.09 12.73
CA ILE A 476 2.69 -34.32 11.69
C ILE A 476 1.20 -34.69 11.76
N LEU A 477 0.36 -33.70 11.98
CA LEU A 477 -1.10 -33.84 11.93
C LEU A 477 -1.60 -33.87 10.49
N ARG A 478 -1.11 -32.93 9.68
CA ARG A 478 -1.50 -32.77 8.27
C ARG A 478 -0.44 -32.01 7.51
N TYR A 479 -0.50 -32.15 6.17
CA TYR A 479 0.36 -31.42 5.27
C TYR A 479 -0.35 -31.05 3.97
N ARG A 480 0.15 -30.04 3.27
CA ARG A 480 -0.27 -29.73 1.90
C ARG A 480 0.90 -29.32 1.03
N LYS A 481 0.69 -29.48 -0.28
CA LYS A 481 1.63 -29.02 -1.31
C LYS A 481 1.27 -27.61 -1.72
N VAL A 482 2.26 -26.74 -1.83
CA VAL A 482 2.08 -25.37 -2.27
C VAL A 482 2.97 -25.11 -3.47
N THR A 483 2.41 -24.48 -4.51
CA THR A 483 3.15 -24.05 -5.69
C THR A 483 3.10 -22.54 -5.82
N GLN A 484 4.27 -21.92 -5.76
CA GLN A 484 4.40 -20.48 -5.96
C GLN A 484 5.32 -20.21 -7.16
N LYS A 485 4.77 -19.69 -8.25
CA LYS A 485 5.48 -19.52 -9.53
C LYS A 485 5.98 -20.88 -10.06
N LYS A 486 7.30 -21.12 -10.00
CA LYS A 486 7.94 -22.38 -10.41
C LYS A 486 8.49 -23.18 -9.23
N ASN A 487 8.32 -22.67 -8.00
CA ASN A 487 8.82 -23.34 -6.81
C ASN A 487 7.69 -24.10 -6.14
N THR A 488 7.97 -25.36 -5.79
CA THR A 488 7.07 -26.20 -5.00
C THR A 488 7.68 -26.41 -3.64
N TYR A 489 6.88 -26.28 -2.60
CA TYR A 489 7.23 -26.58 -1.22
C TYR A 489 6.05 -27.23 -0.51
N PHE A 490 6.23 -27.65 0.71
CA PHE A 490 5.18 -28.26 1.52
C PHE A 490 4.98 -27.48 2.81
N GLU A 491 3.78 -27.49 3.28
CA GLU A 491 3.36 -26.92 4.56
C GLU A 491 2.93 -28.06 5.47
N LEU A 492 3.41 -28.01 6.72
CA LEU A 492 3.13 -29.04 7.75
C LEU A 492 2.47 -28.38 8.95
N VAL A 493 1.51 -29.05 9.56
CA VAL A 493 0.98 -28.73 10.89
C VAL A 493 1.37 -29.85 11.84
N LEU A 494 2.01 -29.50 12.96
CA LEU A 494 2.47 -30.45 14.01
C LEU A 494 1.48 -30.46 15.18
N ASP A 495 1.41 -31.58 15.91
CA ASP A 495 0.61 -31.70 17.15
C ASP A 495 1.18 -30.81 18.27
N ASN A 496 2.48 -30.89 18.50
CA ASN A 496 3.20 -30.01 19.40
C ASN A 496 4.24 -29.25 18.62
N THR A 497 4.31 -27.95 18.81
CA THR A 497 5.30 -27.14 18.10
C THR A 497 6.01 -26.15 19.00
N PRO A 498 7.35 -26.18 19.03
CA PRO A 498 8.15 -25.13 19.64
C PRO A 498 8.34 -23.92 18.69
N PHE A 499 7.98 -24.05 17.40
CA PHE A 499 8.19 -23.01 16.40
C PHE A 499 7.14 -21.89 16.49
N TYR A 500 7.58 -20.67 16.68
CA TYR A 500 6.75 -19.49 16.63
C TYR A 500 6.33 -19.19 15.19
N GLY A 501 5.04 -19.12 14.92
CA GLY A 501 4.50 -18.68 13.64
C GLY A 501 4.51 -17.17 13.52
N GLU A 502 4.85 -16.64 12.33
CA GLU A 502 4.90 -15.19 12.07
C GLU A 502 3.61 -14.50 12.53
N MET A 503 3.73 -13.61 13.50
CA MET A 503 2.61 -12.85 14.09
C MET A 503 3.14 -11.58 14.80
N GLY A 504 2.30 -10.53 14.89
CA GLY A 504 2.62 -9.32 15.65
C GLY A 504 3.89 -8.59 15.17
N GLY A 505 4.29 -8.80 13.91
CA GLY A 505 5.51 -8.23 13.34
C GLY A 505 6.78 -9.04 13.58
N GLN A 506 6.76 -10.09 14.42
CA GLN A 506 7.89 -11.01 14.57
C GLN A 506 7.84 -12.08 13.49
N VAL A 507 8.98 -12.29 12.80
CA VAL A 507 9.14 -13.36 11.81
C VAL A 507 9.00 -14.74 12.43
N GLY A 508 8.57 -15.71 11.61
CA GLY A 508 8.48 -17.10 12.03
C GLY A 508 9.84 -17.73 12.28
N ASP A 509 9.88 -18.73 13.14
CA ASP A 509 11.09 -19.47 13.43
C ASP A 509 11.50 -20.38 12.29
N THR A 510 12.78 -20.65 12.25
CA THR A 510 13.41 -21.67 11.40
C THR A 510 14.04 -22.76 12.27
N GLY A 511 14.35 -23.88 11.67
CA GLY A 511 15.01 -24.99 12.37
C GLY A 511 14.89 -26.30 11.63
N VAL A 512 14.76 -27.39 12.38
CA VAL A 512 14.73 -28.73 11.79
C VAL A 512 13.75 -29.66 12.53
N LEU A 513 13.21 -30.62 11.78
CA LEU A 513 12.62 -31.85 12.34
C LEU A 513 13.64 -32.98 12.18
N VAL A 514 13.96 -33.66 13.25
CA VAL A 514 15.00 -34.71 13.29
C VAL A 514 14.42 -36.00 13.82
N ASN A 515 14.76 -37.10 13.17
CA ASN A 515 14.60 -38.46 13.72
C ASN A 515 15.85 -39.30 13.42
N GLU A 516 15.83 -40.60 13.72
CA GLU A 516 16.98 -41.49 13.50
C GLU A 516 17.37 -41.60 12.02
N GLU A 517 16.45 -41.36 11.06
CA GLU A 517 16.64 -41.61 9.65
C GLU A 517 16.96 -40.36 8.84
N GLU A 518 16.44 -39.19 9.25
CA GLU A 518 16.54 -37.99 8.43
C GLU A 518 16.41 -36.68 9.23
N THR A 519 16.84 -35.61 8.61
CA THR A 519 16.67 -34.24 9.10
C THR A 519 15.93 -33.41 8.03
N ILE A 520 14.81 -32.83 8.38
CA ILE A 520 14.00 -31.96 7.51
C ILE A 520 14.16 -30.52 7.96
N THR A 521 14.60 -29.65 7.06
CA THR A 521 14.76 -28.24 7.35
C THR A 521 13.43 -27.50 7.26
N ILE A 522 13.04 -26.85 8.34
CA ILE A 522 11.97 -25.84 8.38
C ILE A 522 12.56 -24.50 7.99
N THR A 523 12.19 -23.98 6.85
CA THR A 523 12.75 -22.75 6.29
C THR A 523 12.02 -21.49 6.77
N ASP A 524 10.78 -21.62 7.24
CA ASP A 524 9.95 -20.56 7.79
C ASP A 524 8.76 -21.17 8.54
N THR A 525 8.14 -20.41 9.43
CA THR A 525 6.92 -20.79 10.13
C THR A 525 5.90 -19.65 10.03
N LYS A 526 4.79 -19.92 9.37
CA LYS A 526 3.70 -18.94 9.19
C LYS A 526 2.58 -19.21 10.18
N ARG A 527 1.70 -18.25 10.36
CA ARG A 527 0.47 -18.43 11.11
C ARG A 527 -0.71 -18.46 10.15
N GLU A 528 -1.54 -19.47 10.23
CA GLU A 528 -2.77 -19.62 9.47
C GLU A 528 -3.86 -20.19 10.36
N ASN A 529 -5.02 -19.53 10.44
CA ASN A 529 -6.16 -19.95 11.25
C ASN A 529 -5.78 -20.32 12.72
N ASN A 530 -5.00 -19.45 13.36
CA ASN A 530 -4.45 -19.62 14.71
C ASN A 530 -3.49 -20.83 14.90
N GLN A 531 -3.01 -21.42 13.82
CA GLN A 531 -2.04 -22.53 13.86
C GLN A 531 -0.70 -22.08 13.27
N SER A 532 0.38 -22.65 13.80
CA SER A 532 1.72 -22.54 13.23
C SER A 532 1.85 -23.54 12.07
N VAL A 533 2.15 -23.03 10.89
CA VAL A 533 2.32 -23.80 9.66
C VAL A 533 3.79 -23.76 9.26
N HIS A 534 4.44 -24.90 9.20
CA HIS A 534 5.88 -25.06 9.00
C HIS A 534 6.17 -25.30 7.53
N ILE A 535 7.06 -24.49 6.94
CA ILE A 535 7.42 -24.57 5.51
C ILE A 535 8.65 -25.41 5.34
N VAL A 536 8.52 -26.49 4.54
CA VAL A 536 9.60 -27.40 4.20
C VAL A 536 9.73 -27.57 2.68
N LYS A 537 10.95 -27.82 2.19
CA LYS A 537 11.19 -28.03 0.75
C LYS A 537 10.73 -29.41 0.27
N ALA A 538 10.76 -30.41 1.12
CA ALA A 538 10.37 -31.77 0.82
C ALA A 538 9.71 -32.42 2.04
N LEU A 539 8.78 -33.33 1.81
CA LEU A 539 8.18 -34.13 2.87
C LEU A 539 9.20 -35.13 3.42
N PRO A 540 9.06 -35.54 4.70
CA PRO A 540 9.77 -36.71 5.24
C PRO A 540 9.46 -37.97 4.45
N LYS A 541 10.35 -38.94 4.49
CA LYS A 541 10.13 -40.26 3.90
C LYS A 541 8.94 -40.99 4.53
N ASN A 542 8.77 -40.81 5.82
CA ASN A 542 7.63 -41.29 6.58
C ASN A 542 6.97 -40.14 7.35
N VAL A 543 5.82 -39.67 6.84
CA VAL A 543 5.04 -38.57 7.45
C VAL A 543 4.35 -38.97 8.77
N GLU A 544 4.23 -40.27 9.04
CA GLU A 544 3.63 -40.78 10.30
C GLU A 544 4.66 -40.94 11.43
N ALA A 545 5.95 -40.73 11.12
CA ALA A 545 7.03 -40.89 12.11
C ALA A 545 6.95 -39.80 13.18
N GLU A 546 7.52 -40.11 14.34
CA GLU A 546 7.84 -39.17 15.39
C GLU A 546 9.10 -38.40 15.06
N PHE A 547 9.11 -37.11 15.34
CA PHE A 547 10.23 -36.20 15.15
C PHE A 547 10.55 -35.41 16.41
N MET A 548 11.79 -35.08 16.60
CA MET A 548 12.19 -33.99 17.48
C MET A 548 12.20 -32.68 16.68
N ALA A 549 11.33 -31.77 17.05
CA ALA A 549 11.26 -30.42 16.47
C ALA A 549 12.27 -29.52 17.20
N CYS A 550 13.33 -29.08 16.49
CA CYS A 550 14.41 -28.26 17.06
C CYS A 550 14.45 -26.91 16.39
N VAL A 551 14.23 -25.85 17.15
CA VAL A 551 14.29 -24.46 16.68
C VAL A 551 15.76 -24.01 16.54
N ASP A 552 16.05 -23.18 15.54
CA ASP A 552 17.32 -22.45 15.42
C ASP A 552 17.45 -21.45 16.58
N THR A 553 18.11 -21.85 17.64
CA THR A 553 18.19 -21.11 18.90
C THR A 553 18.90 -19.77 18.75
N ASP A 554 19.93 -19.69 17.91
CA ASP A 554 20.68 -18.44 17.70
C ASP A 554 19.78 -17.37 17.07
N LYS A 555 18.98 -17.74 16.06
CA LYS A 555 18.03 -16.82 15.44
C LYS A 555 16.86 -16.49 16.38
N ARG A 556 16.38 -17.48 17.12
CA ARG A 556 15.32 -17.29 18.11
C ARG A 556 15.75 -16.29 19.20
N GLU A 557 16.94 -16.45 19.78
CA GLU A 557 17.46 -15.56 20.80
C GLU A 557 17.68 -14.13 20.26
N ALA A 558 18.21 -14.01 19.04
CA ALA A 558 18.36 -12.71 18.38
C ALA A 558 17.00 -12.03 18.10
N SER A 559 16.01 -12.79 17.63
CA SER A 559 14.64 -12.28 17.43
C SER A 559 14.00 -11.88 18.76
N ALA A 560 14.15 -12.68 19.81
CA ALA A 560 13.66 -12.39 21.16
C ALA A 560 14.29 -11.11 21.75
N ALA A 561 15.59 -10.91 21.53
CA ALA A 561 16.31 -9.70 21.92
C ALA A 561 15.76 -8.47 21.18
N ASN A 562 15.61 -8.55 19.86
CA ASN A 562 15.03 -7.48 19.04
C ASN A 562 13.56 -7.20 19.42
N HIS A 563 12.77 -8.23 19.74
CA HIS A 563 11.38 -8.04 20.16
C HIS A 563 11.30 -7.34 21.52
N THR A 564 12.09 -7.80 22.47
CA THR A 564 12.16 -7.13 23.78
C THR A 564 12.64 -5.69 23.66
N ALA A 565 13.66 -5.46 22.83
CA ALA A 565 14.14 -4.11 22.53
C ALA A 565 13.06 -3.22 21.88
N THR A 566 12.13 -3.79 21.10
CA THR A 566 11.01 -3.05 20.52
C THR A 566 10.06 -2.52 21.60
N HIS A 567 9.75 -3.31 22.62
CA HIS A 567 8.95 -2.86 23.79
C HIS A 567 9.65 -1.75 24.58
N LEU A 568 10.96 -1.93 24.84
CA LEU A 568 11.75 -0.88 25.52
C LEU A 568 11.83 0.41 24.69
N LEU A 569 11.88 0.27 23.37
CA LEU A 569 11.88 1.40 22.42
C LEU A 569 10.55 2.16 22.44
N ASP A 570 9.40 1.45 22.43
CA ASP A 570 8.09 2.09 22.55
C ASP A 570 7.96 2.88 23.85
N TYR A 571 8.35 2.25 24.97
CA TYR A 571 8.40 2.93 26.25
C TYR A 571 9.28 4.19 26.21
N ALA A 572 10.50 4.09 25.70
CA ALA A 572 11.45 5.20 25.65
C ALA A 572 10.97 6.33 24.74
N LEU A 573 10.37 6.01 23.60
CA LEU A 573 9.78 7.00 22.68
C LEU A 573 8.65 7.77 23.35
N LYS A 574 7.77 7.12 24.11
CA LYS A 574 6.72 7.80 24.88
C LYS A 574 7.30 8.74 25.94
N GLN A 575 8.37 8.32 26.60
CA GLN A 575 9.04 9.18 27.61
C GLN A 575 9.69 10.43 27.00
N VAL A 576 10.22 10.35 25.78
CA VAL A 576 10.95 11.45 25.13
C VAL A 576 10.03 12.33 24.30
N LEU A 577 9.09 11.71 23.54
CA LEU A 577 8.26 12.40 22.57
C LEU A 577 6.83 12.68 23.08
N GLY A 578 6.38 11.96 24.11
CA GLY A 578 5.07 12.11 24.72
C GLY A 578 4.08 10.97 24.44
N ASP A 579 2.96 10.98 25.15
CA ASP A 579 1.96 9.90 25.17
C ASP A 579 1.21 9.69 23.85
N HIS A 580 1.33 10.60 22.89
CA HIS A 580 0.76 10.46 21.54
C HIS A 580 1.50 9.43 20.67
N VAL A 581 2.66 8.96 21.12
CA VAL A 581 3.40 7.90 20.45
C VAL A 581 2.61 6.59 20.57
N GLU A 582 2.10 6.11 19.46
CA GLU A 582 1.41 4.83 19.36
C GLU A 582 2.05 3.99 18.26
N GLN A 583 2.25 2.71 18.51
CA GLN A 583 2.72 1.77 17.49
C GLN A 583 1.72 1.69 16.33
N LYS A 584 2.21 1.84 15.10
CA LYS A 584 1.43 1.69 13.86
C LYS A 584 1.89 0.50 13.03
N GLY A 585 3.03 -0.06 13.35
CA GLY A 585 3.56 -1.28 12.76
C GLY A 585 4.88 -1.65 13.39
N SER A 586 5.24 -2.91 13.31
CA SER A 586 6.54 -3.42 13.73
C SER A 586 7.03 -4.50 12.78
N PHE A 587 8.32 -4.72 12.79
CA PHE A 587 8.95 -5.86 12.14
C PHE A 587 10.15 -6.26 12.99
N VAL A 588 10.22 -7.52 13.36
CA VAL A 588 11.23 -8.07 14.24
C VAL A 588 11.81 -9.32 13.59
N SER A 589 13.10 -9.29 13.33
CA SER A 589 13.89 -10.41 12.78
C SER A 589 15.16 -10.63 13.61
N PRO A 590 15.94 -11.69 13.35
CA PRO A 590 17.25 -11.87 14.00
C PRO A 590 18.21 -10.71 13.79
N ASP A 591 18.16 -10.05 12.63
CA ASP A 591 19.14 -9.06 12.19
C ASP A 591 18.79 -7.62 12.56
N THR A 592 17.48 -7.33 12.69
CA THR A 592 17.00 -5.95 12.85
C THR A 592 15.59 -5.90 13.41
N LEU A 593 15.30 -4.81 14.08
CA LEU A 593 13.93 -4.41 14.41
C LEU A 593 13.55 -3.13 13.66
N ARG A 594 12.27 -3.00 13.35
CA ARG A 594 11.66 -1.82 12.76
C ARG A 594 10.42 -1.46 13.56
N PHE A 595 10.29 -0.20 13.91
CA PHE A 595 9.18 0.33 14.67
C PHE A 595 8.57 1.53 13.98
N ASP A 596 7.31 1.42 13.56
CA ASP A 596 6.53 2.48 12.92
C ASP A 596 5.57 3.06 13.97
N PHE A 597 5.61 4.35 14.18
CA PHE A 597 4.84 5.00 15.25
C PHE A 597 4.28 6.36 14.83
N ALA A 598 3.20 6.77 15.50
CA ALA A 598 2.58 8.05 15.29
C ALA A 598 3.46 9.17 15.87
N HIS A 599 3.96 10.03 14.99
CA HIS A 599 4.66 11.26 15.37
C HIS A 599 4.75 12.22 14.19
N PHE A 600 4.55 13.52 14.42
CA PHE A 600 4.27 14.50 13.37
C PHE A 600 5.49 15.27 12.87
N GLN A 601 6.60 15.15 13.54
CA GLN A 601 7.84 15.84 13.16
C GLN A 601 8.99 14.83 13.02
N LYS A 602 10.05 15.26 12.37
CA LYS A 602 11.29 14.50 12.37
C LYS A 602 11.83 14.41 13.80
N VAL A 603 12.17 13.20 14.24
CA VAL A 603 12.85 13.00 15.53
C VAL A 603 14.26 13.52 15.40
N THR A 604 14.66 14.39 16.30
CA THR A 604 16.00 15.01 16.28
C THR A 604 17.07 14.05 16.73
N ASP A 605 18.30 14.28 16.31
CA ASP A 605 19.45 13.46 16.73
C ASP A 605 19.63 13.41 18.25
N GLU A 606 19.25 14.51 18.94
CA GLU A 606 19.32 14.56 20.42
C GLU A 606 18.22 13.70 21.04
N GLU A 607 16.99 13.75 20.54
CA GLU A 607 15.90 12.89 20.99
C GLU A 607 16.23 11.41 20.73
N ILE A 608 16.78 11.08 19.56
CA ILE A 608 17.25 9.72 19.24
C ILE A 608 18.28 9.25 20.29
N ARG A 609 19.26 10.09 20.63
CA ARG A 609 20.26 9.75 21.66
C ARG A 609 19.65 9.60 23.05
N GLN A 610 18.61 10.36 23.39
CA GLN A 610 17.90 10.21 24.66
C GLN A 610 17.15 8.89 24.71
N VAL A 611 16.43 8.54 23.62
CA VAL A 611 15.75 7.24 23.48
C VAL A 611 16.74 6.09 23.62
N GLU A 612 17.85 6.13 22.88
CA GLU A 612 18.91 5.11 22.98
C GLU A 612 19.47 4.98 24.40
N ARG A 613 19.67 6.09 25.10
CA ARG A 613 20.14 6.09 26.48
C ARG A 613 19.17 5.38 27.41
N ILE A 614 17.88 5.71 27.34
CA ILE A 614 16.84 5.10 28.18
C ILE A 614 16.82 3.58 27.95
N VAL A 615 16.74 3.15 26.68
CA VAL A 615 16.71 1.72 26.35
C VAL A 615 17.97 1.01 26.83
N ASN A 616 19.17 1.56 26.57
CA ASN A 616 20.41 0.93 26.99
C ASN A 616 20.61 0.97 28.52
N ASP A 617 20.02 1.94 29.23
CA ASP A 617 19.99 1.94 30.69
C ASP A 617 19.11 0.81 31.23
N MET A 618 17.95 0.55 30.63
CA MET A 618 17.10 -0.60 30.98
C MET A 618 17.78 -1.94 30.65
N ILE A 619 18.51 -2.00 29.54
CA ILE A 619 19.35 -3.18 29.21
C ILE A 619 20.38 -3.46 30.29
N ARG A 620 21.12 -2.45 30.75
CA ARG A 620 22.14 -2.57 31.79
C ARG A 620 21.59 -2.94 33.18
N GLN A 621 20.31 -2.64 33.43
CA GLN A 621 19.60 -3.03 34.66
C GLN A 621 19.30 -4.52 34.72
N ASP A 622 19.39 -5.24 33.62
CA ASP A 622 19.09 -6.66 33.49
C ASP A 622 17.73 -7.04 34.09
N ILE A 623 16.70 -6.31 33.71
CA ILE A 623 15.35 -6.46 34.24
C ILE A 623 14.78 -7.82 33.77
N PRO A 624 14.35 -8.69 34.71
CA PRO A 624 13.81 -9.99 34.34
C PRO A 624 12.43 -9.88 33.68
N LEU A 625 12.15 -10.81 32.78
CA LEU A 625 10.83 -10.98 32.18
C LEU A 625 9.82 -11.38 33.24
N GLN A 626 8.70 -10.66 33.31
CA GLN A 626 7.48 -11.08 33.99
C GLN A 626 6.45 -11.49 32.91
N ASP A 627 6.21 -12.77 32.79
CA ASP A 627 5.34 -13.38 31.79
C ASP A 627 3.98 -13.79 32.41
N HIS A 628 2.99 -12.93 32.27
CA HIS A 628 1.65 -13.14 32.80
C HIS A 628 0.76 -13.78 31.72
N ARG A 629 0.63 -15.09 31.77
CA ARG A 629 -0.11 -15.86 30.76
C ARG A 629 -1.56 -16.06 31.20
N ASN A 630 -2.45 -16.04 30.19
CA ASN A 630 -3.87 -16.36 30.40
C ASN A 630 -4.59 -15.46 31.43
N VAL A 631 -4.29 -14.15 31.40
CA VAL A 631 -4.86 -13.14 32.29
C VAL A 631 -6.19 -12.64 31.71
N PRO A 632 -7.27 -12.47 32.53
CA PRO A 632 -8.46 -11.78 32.06
C PRO A 632 -8.13 -10.37 31.56
N ILE A 633 -8.73 -9.95 30.44
CA ILE A 633 -8.38 -8.69 29.78
C ILE A 633 -8.56 -7.47 30.69
N GLU A 634 -9.58 -7.48 31.56
CA GLU A 634 -9.83 -6.38 32.50
C GLU A 634 -8.77 -6.31 33.61
N GLU A 635 -8.26 -7.44 34.07
CA GLU A 635 -7.15 -7.49 35.02
C GLU A 635 -5.84 -7.03 34.36
N ALA A 636 -5.63 -7.43 33.13
CA ALA A 636 -4.46 -7.01 32.35
C ALA A 636 -4.42 -5.49 32.10
N LYS A 637 -5.57 -4.86 31.87
CA LYS A 637 -5.69 -3.40 31.80
C LYS A 637 -5.36 -2.71 33.14
N GLN A 638 -5.72 -3.33 34.27
CA GLN A 638 -5.37 -2.80 35.59
C GLN A 638 -3.86 -2.85 35.88
N LEU A 639 -3.13 -3.77 35.25
CA LEU A 639 -1.67 -3.80 35.29
C LEU A 639 -1.02 -2.64 34.50
N GLY A 640 -1.82 -1.82 33.82
CA GLY A 640 -1.32 -0.76 32.96
C GLY A 640 -0.82 -1.24 31.59
N ALA A 641 -1.18 -2.47 31.21
CA ALA A 641 -0.71 -3.05 29.95
C ALA A 641 -1.30 -2.32 28.75
N ILE A 642 -0.42 -1.95 27.82
CA ILE A 642 -0.79 -1.27 26.58
C ILE A 642 -1.24 -2.34 25.58
N ALA A 643 -2.44 -2.18 25.05
CA ALA A 643 -2.96 -2.99 23.96
C ALA A 643 -2.51 -2.39 22.63
N LEU A 644 -2.02 -3.22 21.72
CA LEU A 644 -1.74 -2.78 20.35
C LEU A 644 -3.04 -2.41 19.66
N PHE A 645 -3.06 -1.24 19.04
CA PHE A 645 -4.24 -0.75 18.37
C PHE A 645 -4.57 -1.59 17.11
N GLY A 646 -5.86 -1.94 16.94
CA GLY A 646 -6.33 -2.72 15.79
C GLY A 646 -6.15 -4.23 15.91
N GLU A 647 -5.74 -4.76 17.08
CA GLU A 647 -5.74 -6.20 17.36
C GLU A 647 -6.95 -6.60 18.20
N LYS A 648 -7.59 -7.69 17.80
CA LYS A 648 -8.64 -8.33 18.63
C LYS A 648 -7.96 -9.23 19.64
N TYR A 649 -8.13 -8.89 20.89
CA TYR A 649 -7.77 -9.77 22.00
C TYR A 649 -8.99 -10.57 22.44
N GLY A 650 -8.79 -11.84 22.75
CA GLY A 650 -9.83 -12.67 23.40
C GLY A 650 -10.10 -12.17 24.82
N ASP A 651 -11.01 -12.86 25.52
CA ASP A 651 -11.33 -12.57 26.93
C ASP A 651 -10.11 -12.73 27.86
N ARG A 652 -9.10 -13.46 27.41
CA ARG A 652 -7.86 -13.73 28.14
C ARG A 652 -6.65 -13.44 27.25
N VAL A 653 -5.65 -12.79 27.83
CA VAL A 653 -4.46 -12.28 27.13
C VAL A 653 -3.17 -12.71 27.83
N ARG A 654 -2.06 -12.58 27.10
CA ARG A 654 -0.71 -12.64 27.68
C ARG A 654 -0.17 -11.22 27.84
N VAL A 655 0.36 -10.91 29.02
CA VAL A 655 1.01 -9.63 29.32
C VAL A 655 2.49 -9.88 29.54
N VAL A 656 3.32 -9.15 28.81
CA VAL A 656 4.77 -9.15 28.92
C VAL A 656 5.21 -7.87 29.61
N GLN A 657 5.98 -8.01 30.70
CA GLN A 657 6.43 -6.87 31.49
C GLN A 657 7.96 -6.90 31.71
N PHE A 658 8.59 -5.77 31.45
CA PHE A 658 9.97 -5.47 31.79
C PHE A 658 10.04 -4.16 32.58
N GLY A 659 9.92 -4.26 33.90
CA GLY A 659 9.84 -3.06 34.75
C GLY A 659 8.65 -2.16 34.38
N PRO A 660 8.89 -0.92 33.91
CA PRO A 660 7.81 0.00 33.54
C PRO A 660 7.20 -0.27 32.14
N SER A 661 7.82 -1.08 31.29
CA SER A 661 7.24 -1.49 30.00
C SER A 661 6.31 -2.67 30.21
N VAL A 662 5.01 -2.49 29.94
CA VAL A 662 3.96 -3.49 30.15
C VAL A 662 3.04 -3.50 28.93
N GLU A 663 3.01 -4.63 28.22
CA GLU A 663 2.28 -4.71 26.94
C GLU A 663 1.58 -6.05 26.75
N PHE A 664 0.46 -6.04 26.00
CA PHE A 664 -0.15 -7.27 25.50
C PHE A 664 0.70 -7.81 24.35
N CYS A 665 1.29 -8.99 24.55
CA CYS A 665 2.17 -9.53 23.53
C CYS A 665 2.19 -11.05 23.50
N GLY A 666 1.92 -11.63 22.31
CA GLY A 666 2.04 -13.05 22.02
C GLY A 666 3.41 -13.48 21.51
N GLY A 667 4.37 -12.54 21.37
CA GLY A 667 5.69 -12.82 20.81
C GLY A 667 6.68 -13.51 21.74
N ILE A 668 7.83 -13.89 21.21
CA ILE A 668 8.93 -14.46 22.00
C ILE A 668 9.82 -13.34 22.52
N HIS A 669 10.17 -13.42 23.78
CA HIS A 669 10.97 -12.40 24.48
C HIS A 669 12.21 -12.98 25.14
N ALA A 670 13.22 -12.14 25.32
CA ALA A 670 14.39 -12.46 26.10
C ALA A 670 14.02 -12.67 27.58
N HIS A 671 14.69 -13.55 28.27
CA HIS A 671 14.44 -13.82 29.70
C HIS A 671 14.76 -12.63 30.62
N SER A 672 15.62 -11.72 30.17
CA SER A 672 15.94 -10.46 30.83
C SER A 672 16.42 -9.44 29.81
N THR A 673 16.34 -8.16 30.17
CA THR A 673 16.79 -7.06 29.28
C THR A 673 18.29 -7.11 29.01
N GLY A 674 19.11 -7.64 29.92
CA GLY A 674 20.55 -7.80 29.75
C GLY A 674 20.94 -8.70 28.58
N ARG A 675 20.07 -9.67 28.20
CA ARG A 675 20.27 -10.54 27.02
C ARG A 675 20.22 -9.79 25.70
N ILE A 676 19.69 -8.58 25.66
CA ILE A 676 19.66 -7.74 24.46
C ILE A 676 21.08 -7.27 24.09
N GLY A 677 21.96 -7.12 25.10
CA GLY A 677 23.33 -6.62 24.95
C GLY A 677 23.36 -5.09 24.77
N MET A 678 23.08 -4.58 23.62
CA MET A 678 23.03 -3.16 23.28
C MET A 678 21.98 -2.90 22.20
N LEU A 679 21.35 -1.73 22.24
CA LEU A 679 20.51 -1.24 21.13
C LEU A 679 21.18 -0.04 20.47
N LYS A 680 21.17 -0.01 19.13
CA LYS A 680 21.55 1.15 18.31
C LYS A 680 20.50 1.44 17.25
N ILE A 681 20.00 2.68 17.24
CA ILE A 681 19.12 3.17 16.17
C ILE A 681 19.98 3.46 14.94
N VAL A 682 19.65 2.86 13.81
CA VAL A 682 20.39 2.95 12.55
C VAL A 682 19.80 4.03 11.65
N SER A 683 18.48 4.13 11.61
CA SER A 683 17.79 5.10 10.76
C SER A 683 16.52 5.62 11.43
N GLU A 684 16.16 6.86 11.08
CA GLU A 684 14.88 7.49 11.36
C GLU A 684 14.36 8.14 10.09
N SER A 685 13.12 7.82 9.70
CA SER A 685 12.53 8.30 8.44
C SER A 685 11.02 8.46 8.53
N SER A 686 10.43 9.20 7.59
CA SER A 686 8.98 9.26 7.41
C SER A 686 8.52 8.12 6.50
N VAL A 687 7.46 7.42 6.88
CA VAL A 687 6.84 6.34 6.09
C VAL A 687 5.55 6.82 5.44
N ALA A 688 4.77 7.55 6.20
CA ALA A 688 3.51 8.16 5.78
C ALA A 688 3.30 9.45 6.59
N ALA A 689 2.27 10.17 6.24
CA ALA A 689 1.86 11.36 6.97
C ALA A 689 1.63 11.06 8.46
N GLY A 690 2.32 11.79 9.32
CA GLY A 690 2.23 11.61 10.77
C GLY A 690 2.77 10.28 11.28
N ILE A 691 3.53 9.52 10.48
CA ILE A 691 4.12 8.24 10.87
C ILE A 691 5.61 8.26 10.60
N ARG A 692 6.33 8.02 11.67
CA ARG A 692 7.79 7.89 11.66
C ARG A 692 8.18 6.43 11.78
N ARG A 693 9.31 6.09 11.21
CA ARG A 693 9.94 4.77 11.28
C ARG A 693 11.29 4.87 11.94
N ILE A 694 11.53 4.03 12.91
CA ILE A 694 12.85 3.75 13.45
C ILE A 694 13.26 2.35 13.03
N GLU A 695 14.49 2.22 12.56
CA GLU A 695 15.17 0.93 12.39
C GLU A 695 16.33 0.85 13.38
N ALA A 696 16.43 -0.26 14.07
CA ALA A 696 17.46 -0.46 15.07
C ALA A 696 18.01 -1.88 15.03
N LYS A 697 19.17 -2.05 15.62
CA LYS A 697 19.87 -3.33 15.78
C LYS A 697 20.20 -3.57 17.25
N THR A 698 20.34 -4.85 17.62
CA THR A 698 20.74 -5.25 18.97
C THR A 698 21.91 -6.24 18.95
N GLY A 699 22.55 -6.47 20.10
CA GLY A 699 23.53 -7.51 20.35
C GLY A 699 24.62 -7.63 19.29
N ALA A 700 24.82 -8.83 18.76
CA ALA A 700 25.86 -9.13 17.77
C ALA A 700 25.77 -8.29 16.50
N ALA A 701 24.56 -7.89 16.07
CA ALA A 701 24.39 -6.99 14.91
C ALA A 701 24.94 -5.58 15.20
N CYS A 702 24.91 -5.11 16.45
CA CYS A 702 25.58 -3.86 16.86
C CYS A 702 27.07 -4.00 16.86
N GLU A 703 27.61 -5.13 17.36
CA GLU A 703 29.05 -5.42 17.30
C GLU A 703 29.58 -5.41 15.88
N GLN A 704 28.91 -6.11 14.96
CA GLN A 704 29.29 -6.12 13.54
C GLN A 704 29.29 -4.70 12.95
N MET A 705 28.27 -3.90 13.26
CA MET A 705 28.21 -2.51 12.80
C MET A 705 29.38 -1.67 13.33
N MET A 706 29.84 -1.91 14.57
CA MET A 706 31.02 -1.23 15.13
C MET A 706 32.30 -1.65 14.42
N TYR A 707 32.47 -2.94 14.11
CA TYR A 707 33.61 -3.42 13.32
C TYR A 707 33.63 -2.83 11.90
N ASP A 708 32.49 -2.81 11.23
CA ASP A 708 32.36 -2.22 9.89
C ASP A 708 32.70 -0.72 9.87
N LEU A 709 32.30 0.02 10.92
CA LEU A 709 32.64 1.42 11.10
C LEU A 709 34.15 1.61 11.37
N GLU A 710 34.73 0.77 12.23
CA GLU A 710 36.15 0.77 12.54
C GLU A 710 36.96 0.48 11.28
N ASP A 711 36.61 -0.53 10.51
CA ASP A 711 37.32 -0.88 9.29
C ASP A 711 37.19 0.19 8.20
N SER A 712 36.00 0.80 8.06
CA SER A 712 35.79 1.96 7.19
C SER A 712 36.68 3.14 7.61
N MET A 713 36.79 3.40 8.92
CA MET A 713 37.61 4.46 9.45
C MET A 713 39.13 4.15 9.25
N LYS A 714 39.54 2.89 9.41
CA LYS A 714 40.91 2.44 9.11
C LYS A 714 41.23 2.64 7.61
N ALA A 715 40.34 2.24 6.75
CA ALA A 715 40.47 2.42 5.28
C ALA A 715 40.64 3.90 4.94
N ILE A 716 39.78 4.79 5.46
CA ILE A 716 39.91 6.22 5.25
C ILE A 716 41.24 6.75 5.78
N LYS A 717 41.63 6.38 7.01
CA LYS A 717 42.92 6.78 7.58
C LYS A 717 44.13 6.36 6.73
N ALA A 718 44.06 5.18 6.12
CA ALA A 718 45.11 4.68 5.24
C ALA A 718 45.30 5.57 3.99
N LEU A 719 44.23 6.12 3.43
CA LEU A 719 44.31 7.08 2.31
C LEU A 719 45.05 8.36 2.67
N PHE A 720 45.06 8.72 3.98
CA PHE A 720 45.73 9.92 4.49
C PHE A 720 46.93 9.57 5.37
N HIS A 721 47.71 8.53 4.98
CA HIS A 721 48.95 8.11 5.66
C HIS A 721 48.81 7.84 7.15
N ASN A 722 47.66 7.26 7.58
CA ASN A 722 47.33 6.95 8.97
C ASN A 722 47.38 8.18 9.91
N ALA A 723 46.90 9.31 9.42
CA ALA A 723 46.89 10.55 10.20
C ALA A 723 46.11 10.37 11.53
N LYS A 724 46.66 10.92 12.62
CA LYS A 724 45.99 10.89 13.93
C LYS A 724 44.75 11.79 13.97
N ASP A 725 44.86 12.96 13.37
CA ASP A 725 43.77 13.91 13.23
C ASP A 725 43.31 13.97 11.76
N LEU A 726 42.37 13.10 11.42
CA LEU A 726 41.88 12.95 10.07
C LEU A 726 41.11 14.19 9.58
N GLN A 727 40.37 14.84 10.50
CA GLN A 727 39.56 16.01 10.18
C GLN A 727 40.43 17.19 9.71
N THR A 728 41.48 17.48 10.46
CA THR A 728 42.47 18.52 10.13
C THR A 728 43.17 18.24 8.81
N VAL A 729 43.57 16.96 8.58
CA VAL A 729 44.28 16.60 7.34
C VAL A 729 43.37 16.71 6.11
N ILE A 730 42.13 16.23 6.20
CA ILE A 730 41.15 16.36 5.12
C ILE A 730 40.85 17.83 4.87
N GLY A 731 40.65 18.64 5.91
CA GLY A 731 40.46 20.09 5.76
C GLY A 731 41.61 20.77 4.99
N LYS A 732 42.86 20.51 5.37
CA LYS A 732 44.02 21.00 4.64
C LYS A 732 44.07 20.54 3.19
N TYR A 733 43.74 19.28 2.91
CA TYR A 733 43.73 18.76 1.54
C TYR A 733 42.70 19.45 0.66
N ILE A 734 41.51 19.76 1.24
CA ILE A 734 40.47 20.53 0.54
C ILE A 734 40.95 21.95 0.27
N GLU A 735 41.59 22.64 1.25
CA GLU A 735 42.12 23.97 1.09
C GLU A 735 43.24 24.02 0.02
N GLU A 736 44.17 23.05 0.05
CA GLU A 736 45.22 22.92 -0.96
C GLU A 736 44.65 22.64 -2.35
N HIS A 737 43.65 21.82 -2.45
CA HIS A 737 42.97 21.54 -3.73
C HIS A 737 42.32 22.80 -4.32
N GLU A 738 41.62 23.58 -3.50
CA GLU A 738 41.03 24.86 -3.92
C GLU A 738 42.08 25.87 -4.30
N ALA A 739 43.17 25.95 -3.56
CA ALA A 739 44.31 26.84 -3.89
C ALA A 739 44.98 26.44 -5.20
N MET A 740 45.17 25.14 -5.44
CA MET A 740 45.71 24.64 -6.71
C MET A 740 44.78 24.98 -7.87
N LYS A 741 43.46 24.80 -7.72
CA LYS A 741 42.47 25.13 -8.73
C LYS A 741 42.53 26.61 -9.09
N LYS A 742 42.54 27.52 -8.13
CA LYS A 742 42.69 28.96 -8.36
C LYS A 742 44.01 29.30 -9.05
N SER A 743 45.10 28.62 -8.68
CA SER A 743 46.39 28.81 -9.33
C SER A 743 46.38 28.37 -10.78
N ILE A 744 45.74 27.23 -11.09
CA ILE A 744 45.58 26.76 -12.48
C ILE A 744 44.76 27.76 -13.29
N GLU A 745 43.64 28.25 -12.77
CA GLU A 745 42.79 29.26 -13.42
C GLU A 745 43.60 30.54 -13.71
N LYS A 746 44.44 31.01 -12.74
CA LYS A 746 45.29 32.15 -12.92
C LYS A 746 46.33 31.92 -14.02
N PHE A 747 47.02 30.77 -14.01
CA PHE A 747 48.00 30.45 -15.06
C PHE A 747 47.37 30.34 -16.45
N GLN A 748 46.14 29.79 -16.52
CA GLN A 748 45.40 29.75 -17.77
C GLN A 748 45.04 31.15 -18.28
N ALA A 749 44.55 32.02 -17.37
CA ALA A 749 44.25 33.41 -17.73
C ALA A 749 45.48 34.18 -18.23
N GLU A 750 46.65 34.02 -17.55
CA GLU A 750 47.92 34.60 -17.98
C GLU A 750 48.41 34.04 -19.31
N ALA A 751 48.22 32.74 -19.56
CA ALA A 751 48.56 32.10 -20.83
C ALA A 751 47.68 32.63 -21.96
N VAL A 752 46.38 32.86 -21.71
CA VAL A 752 45.46 33.48 -22.69
C VAL A 752 45.91 34.93 -23.03
N GLU A 753 46.27 35.75 -22.05
CA GLU A 753 46.73 37.12 -22.28
C GLU A 753 48.05 37.16 -23.13
N ARG A 754 48.99 36.29 -22.76
CA ARG A 754 50.26 36.18 -23.55
C ARG A 754 49.99 35.66 -24.97
N ALA A 755 49.09 34.75 -25.15
CA ALA A 755 48.68 34.25 -26.47
C ALA A 755 48.01 35.35 -27.29
N LYS A 756 47.10 36.12 -26.67
CA LYS A 756 46.44 37.27 -27.32
C LYS A 756 47.42 38.26 -27.86
N GLU A 757 48.38 38.74 -27.04
CA GLU A 757 49.42 39.76 -27.48
C GLU A 757 50.27 39.23 -28.64
N ARG A 758 50.71 37.96 -28.52
CA ARG A 758 51.55 37.34 -29.59
C ARG A 758 50.77 37.18 -30.89
N LEU A 759 49.50 36.72 -30.80
CA LEU A 759 48.67 36.43 -31.96
C LEU A 759 48.24 37.72 -32.69
N LEU A 760 48.00 38.81 -31.98
CA LEU A 760 47.71 40.11 -32.58
C LEU A 760 48.93 40.64 -33.38
N GLN A 761 50.16 40.44 -32.92
CA GLN A 761 51.38 40.76 -33.61
C GLN A 761 51.64 39.88 -34.85
N GLN A 762 51.13 38.61 -34.81
CA GLN A 762 51.33 37.68 -35.93
C GLN A 762 50.15 37.65 -36.92
N ALA A 763 49.15 38.49 -36.72
CA ALA A 763 47.98 38.56 -37.59
C ALA A 763 48.40 38.87 -39.02
N ARG A 764 47.84 38.11 -40.01
CA ARG A 764 48.10 38.35 -41.44
C ARG A 764 46.90 39.14 -42.00
N GLU A 765 47.21 40.00 -42.96
CA GLU A 765 46.21 40.75 -43.71
C GLU A 765 45.85 39.96 -44.96
N VAL A 766 44.61 39.58 -45.10
CA VAL A 766 44.07 38.89 -46.31
C VAL A 766 42.86 39.64 -46.81
N GLY A 767 42.87 40.23 -48.01
CA GLY A 767 41.76 40.98 -48.54
C GLY A 767 41.24 42.14 -47.68
N GLY A 768 42.11 42.78 -46.86
CA GLY A 768 41.72 43.83 -45.90
C GLY A 768 41.19 43.34 -44.55
N VAL A 769 41.21 42.03 -44.30
CA VAL A 769 40.80 41.39 -43.01
C VAL A 769 42.04 40.91 -42.28
N LYS A 770 42.17 41.20 -41.01
CA LYS A 770 43.17 40.59 -40.12
C LYS A 770 42.76 39.16 -39.73
N VAL A 771 43.54 38.22 -40.24
CA VAL A 771 43.34 36.80 -39.98
C VAL A 771 44.31 36.30 -38.90
N VAL A 772 43.77 35.85 -37.82
CA VAL A 772 44.51 35.26 -36.72
C VAL A 772 44.26 33.75 -36.70
N THR A 773 45.32 32.97 -36.90
CA THR A 773 45.25 31.48 -36.81
C THR A 773 46.26 30.96 -35.81
N CYS A 774 45.88 29.97 -35.07
CA CYS A 774 46.78 29.26 -34.15
C CYS A 774 46.29 27.87 -33.81
N VAL A 775 47.24 27.02 -33.36
CA VAL A 775 46.95 25.74 -32.68
C VAL A 775 47.68 25.76 -31.35
N LEU A 776 46.93 25.67 -30.26
CA LEU A 776 47.44 25.82 -28.89
C LEU A 776 46.92 24.71 -27.97
N PRO A 777 47.76 24.26 -26.99
CA PRO A 777 47.27 23.32 -25.97
C PRO A 777 46.51 24.09 -24.88
N MET A 778 45.21 24.24 -25.04
CA MET A 778 44.37 24.94 -24.05
C MET A 778 42.97 24.30 -23.94
N THR A 779 42.31 24.54 -22.81
CA THR A 779 40.97 24.08 -22.57
C THR A 779 39.96 24.77 -23.51
N PRO A 780 38.78 24.17 -23.71
CA PRO A 780 37.72 24.80 -24.48
C PRO A 780 37.34 26.19 -23.99
N GLU A 781 37.30 26.37 -22.68
CA GLU A 781 36.97 27.63 -22.02
C GLU A 781 38.06 28.68 -22.29
N ALA A 782 39.33 28.30 -22.18
CA ALA A 782 40.48 29.19 -22.47
C ALA A 782 40.54 29.58 -23.96
N ALA A 783 40.23 28.66 -24.88
CA ALA A 783 40.16 28.95 -26.30
C ALA A 783 39.03 29.93 -26.65
N LYS A 784 37.88 29.75 -25.98
CA LYS A 784 36.74 30.69 -26.11
C LYS A 784 37.09 32.06 -25.54
N ASP A 785 37.70 32.15 -24.35
CA ASP A 785 38.11 33.41 -23.74
C ASP A 785 39.12 34.13 -24.63
N LEU A 786 40.10 33.42 -25.19
CA LEU A 786 41.08 33.96 -26.13
C LEU A 786 40.41 34.57 -27.38
N ALA A 787 39.45 33.86 -27.97
CA ALA A 787 38.73 34.33 -29.13
C ALA A 787 37.96 35.63 -28.84
N PHE A 788 37.29 35.72 -27.69
CA PHE A 788 36.57 36.93 -27.30
C PHE A 788 37.50 38.08 -26.96
N LYS A 789 38.64 37.85 -26.33
CA LYS A 789 39.65 38.86 -26.02
C LYS A 789 40.35 39.38 -27.29
N LEU A 790 40.60 38.53 -28.29
CA LEU A 790 41.10 38.91 -29.55
C LEU A 790 40.12 39.85 -30.30
N ARG A 791 38.82 39.45 -30.30
CA ARG A 791 37.77 40.29 -30.89
C ARG A 791 37.63 41.62 -30.16
N ALA A 792 37.71 41.67 -28.86
CA ALA A 792 37.64 42.90 -28.07
C ALA A 792 38.83 43.83 -28.37
N ALA A 793 40.03 43.28 -28.61
CA ALA A 793 41.22 44.05 -28.97
C ALA A 793 41.22 44.50 -30.40
N GLN A 794 40.53 43.83 -31.32
CA GLN A 794 40.35 44.17 -32.71
C GLN A 794 38.89 44.05 -33.09
N PRO A 795 38.11 45.11 -32.88
CA PRO A 795 36.63 45.03 -33.02
C PRO A 795 36.08 45.04 -34.45
N GLU A 796 36.98 45.38 -35.44
CA GLU A 796 36.62 45.46 -36.84
C GLU A 796 37.61 44.70 -37.70
N ASN A 797 37.14 44.21 -38.85
CA ASN A 797 37.90 43.50 -39.87
C ASN A 797 38.79 42.35 -39.32
N MET A 798 38.31 41.50 -38.41
CA MET A 798 39.09 40.42 -37.89
C MET A 798 38.33 39.05 -37.98
N LEU A 799 39.08 38.03 -38.48
CA LEU A 799 38.74 36.63 -38.44
C LEU A 799 39.76 35.91 -37.53
N CYS A 800 39.25 35.21 -36.49
CA CYS A 800 40.10 34.42 -35.60
C CYS A 800 39.71 32.93 -35.69
N VAL A 801 40.71 32.09 -35.89
CA VAL A 801 40.55 30.63 -35.96
C VAL A 801 41.55 29.98 -35.00
N ILE A 802 41.03 29.39 -33.95
CA ILE A 802 41.79 28.74 -32.89
C ILE A 802 41.57 27.26 -32.93
N GLY A 803 42.59 26.49 -33.25
CA GLY A 803 42.64 25.07 -32.94
C GLY A 803 43.18 24.87 -31.54
N SER A 804 42.47 24.12 -30.73
CA SER A 804 42.92 23.75 -29.38
C SER A 804 42.94 22.26 -29.15
N LYS A 805 43.94 21.79 -28.39
CA LYS A 805 44.11 20.40 -27.99
C LYS A 805 44.07 20.30 -26.47
N HIS A 806 43.07 19.57 -25.96
CA HIS A 806 42.94 19.30 -24.53
C HIS A 806 42.58 17.83 -24.34
N ASP A 807 43.23 17.11 -23.43
CA ASP A 807 42.99 15.68 -23.16
C ASP A 807 42.95 14.82 -24.43
N ASN A 808 43.88 15.08 -25.35
CA ASN A 808 43.94 14.41 -26.62
C ASN A 808 42.70 14.56 -27.54
N LYS A 809 41.86 15.58 -27.28
CA LYS A 809 40.69 15.92 -28.09
C LYS A 809 40.91 17.24 -28.79
N PRO A 810 40.64 17.33 -30.12
CA PRO A 810 40.73 18.58 -30.86
C PRO A 810 39.44 19.39 -30.69
N LEU A 811 39.60 20.67 -30.53
CA LEU A 811 38.55 21.66 -30.59
C LEU A 811 38.92 22.73 -31.59
N LEU A 812 38.01 23.13 -32.47
CA LEU A 812 38.12 24.26 -33.37
C LEU A 812 37.18 25.35 -32.91
N THR A 813 37.69 26.58 -32.81
CA THR A 813 36.90 27.76 -32.44
C THR A 813 37.09 28.80 -33.53
N VAL A 814 36.01 29.34 -34.05
CA VAL A 814 35.99 30.39 -35.09
C VAL A 814 35.21 31.59 -34.54
N MET A 815 35.87 32.76 -34.62
CA MET A 815 35.29 34.04 -34.24
C MET A 815 35.52 35.07 -35.35
N ALA A 816 34.48 35.80 -35.73
CA ALA A 816 34.55 36.91 -36.68
C ALA A 816 33.92 38.16 -36.06
N THR A 817 34.39 39.35 -36.52
CA THR A 817 33.78 40.62 -36.17
C THR A 817 32.49 40.85 -36.97
N ASP A 818 31.58 41.72 -36.46
CA ASP A 818 30.22 41.85 -37.00
C ASP A 818 30.21 42.42 -38.44
N ASP A 819 31.16 43.22 -38.77
CA ASP A 819 31.36 43.79 -40.14
C ASP A 819 31.70 42.69 -41.18
N ILE A 820 32.53 41.70 -40.84
CA ILE A 820 32.76 40.56 -41.73
C ILE A 820 31.51 39.71 -41.92
N VAL A 821 30.69 39.58 -40.88
CA VAL A 821 29.41 38.85 -40.97
C VAL A 821 28.44 39.64 -41.86
N SER A 822 28.30 40.97 -41.67
CA SER A 822 27.33 41.80 -42.42
C SER A 822 27.73 42.07 -43.81
N ASP A 823 28.97 42.54 -44.01
CA ASP A 823 29.44 43.12 -45.32
C ASP A 823 29.95 42.06 -46.29
N ARG A 824 30.45 40.92 -45.75
CA ARG A 824 31.03 39.85 -46.59
C ARG A 824 30.16 38.54 -46.48
N GLY A 825 29.10 38.54 -45.74
CA GLY A 825 28.20 37.38 -45.63
C GLY A 825 28.85 36.16 -44.95
N PHE A 826 29.89 36.32 -44.16
CA PHE A 826 30.61 35.26 -43.45
C PHE A 826 29.75 34.63 -42.43
N ASN A 827 29.81 33.31 -42.33
CA ASN A 827 29.04 32.57 -41.30
C ASN A 827 29.90 31.47 -40.66
N ALA A 828 30.40 31.74 -39.45
CA ALA A 828 31.25 30.82 -38.68
C ALA A 828 30.62 29.44 -38.52
N GLY A 829 29.30 29.37 -38.29
CA GLY A 829 28.56 28.13 -38.13
C GLY A 829 28.50 27.24 -39.37
N LYS A 830 28.49 27.83 -40.56
CA LYS A 830 28.58 27.11 -41.84
C LYS A 830 29.99 26.60 -42.11
N VAL A 831 30.97 27.48 -41.96
CA VAL A 831 32.40 27.22 -42.27
C VAL A 831 32.95 26.14 -41.33
N ILE A 832 32.64 26.23 -40.06
CA ILE A 832 33.15 25.27 -39.06
C ILE A 832 32.62 23.86 -39.25
N ARG A 833 31.42 23.69 -39.78
CA ARG A 833 30.87 22.35 -40.08
C ARG A 833 31.65 21.60 -41.12
N GLU A 834 32.14 22.32 -42.16
CA GLU A 834 32.99 21.73 -43.19
C GLU A 834 34.38 21.43 -42.67
N ALA A 835 34.98 22.36 -41.96
CA ALA A 835 36.32 22.21 -41.39
C ALA A 835 36.37 21.11 -40.32
N ALA A 836 35.30 20.93 -39.56
CA ALA A 836 35.19 19.88 -38.51
C ALA A 836 35.31 18.47 -39.04
N LYS A 837 35.01 18.21 -40.32
CA LYS A 837 35.18 16.92 -40.93
C LYS A 837 36.62 16.43 -40.89
N LEU A 838 37.61 17.34 -40.97
CA LEU A 838 39.04 17.02 -40.93
C LEU A 838 39.50 16.56 -39.51
N ILE A 839 38.82 16.99 -38.50
CA ILE A 839 39.04 16.53 -37.13
C ILE A 839 38.11 15.37 -36.73
N GLN A 840 37.42 14.78 -37.70
CA GLN A 840 36.41 13.73 -37.46
C GLN A 840 35.39 14.14 -36.37
N GLY A 841 34.87 15.35 -36.52
CA GLY A 841 34.04 15.99 -35.53
C GLY A 841 32.82 16.66 -36.13
N GLY A 842 32.09 17.37 -35.25
CA GLY A 842 30.96 18.18 -35.62
C GLY A 842 30.85 19.39 -34.73
N GLY A 843 30.13 20.39 -35.17
CA GLY A 843 29.94 21.61 -34.44
C GLY A 843 28.99 22.57 -35.14
N GLY A 844 28.89 23.76 -34.57
CA GLY A 844 28.06 24.83 -35.10
C GLY A 844 28.09 26.04 -34.17
N GLY A 845 27.29 27.00 -34.48
CA GLY A 845 27.21 28.25 -33.72
C GLY A 845 26.48 29.32 -34.48
N GLN A 846 26.66 30.54 -34.00
CA GLN A 846 26.13 31.76 -34.58
C GLN A 846 27.03 32.25 -35.77
N PRO A 847 26.55 33.15 -36.63
CA PRO A 847 27.36 33.69 -37.74
C PRO A 847 28.71 34.26 -37.31
N HIS A 848 28.78 34.87 -36.13
CA HIS A 848 30.03 35.51 -35.62
C HIS A 848 30.87 34.61 -34.73
N PHE A 849 30.30 33.48 -34.19
CA PHE A 849 31.02 32.56 -33.28
C PHE A 849 30.56 31.15 -33.42
N ALA A 850 31.47 30.22 -33.62
CA ALA A 850 31.17 28.81 -33.67
C ALA A 850 32.30 27.94 -33.09
N THR A 851 31.93 26.76 -32.57
CA THR A 851 32.89 25.77 -32.07
C THR A 851 32.58 24.40 -32.61
N ALA A 852 33.59 23.56 -32.79
CA ALA A 852 33.49 22.18 -33.21
C ALA A 852 34.48 21.30 -32.44
N GLY A 853 34.03 20.19 -31.93
CA GLY A 853 34.86 19.17 -31.31
C GLY A 853 35.03 17.95 -32.21
N GLY A 854 36.14 17.23 -32.08
CA GLY A 854 36.44 16.06 -32.92
C GLY A 854 37.20 14.96 -32.18
N LYS A 855 37.60 13.94 -32.93
CA LYS A 855 38.38 12.78 -32.43
C LYS A 855 39.80 12.73 -33.04
N ASN A 856 40.03 13.37 -34.17
CA ASN A 856 41.31 13.36 -34.89
C ASN A 856 42.12 14.64 -34.63
N VAL A 857 43.11 14.56 -33.73
CA VAL A 857 43.98 15.68 -33.36
C VAL A 857 44.92 16.09 -34.48
N ASP A 858 45.38 15.13 -35.29
CA ASP A 858 46.35 15.39 -36.39
C ASP A 858 45.72 16.23 -37.51
N GLY A 859 44.39 16.16 -37.66
CA GLY A 859 43.66 17.01 -38.60
C GLY A 859 43.45 18.45 -38.18
N LEU A 860 43.85 18.86 -36.97
CA LEU A 860 43.48 20.14 -36.38
C LEU A 860 44.11 21.32 -37.13
N SER A 861 45.38 21.24 -37.53
CA SER A 861 46.03 22.27 -38.30
C SER A 861 45.39 22.47 -39.69
N ALA A 862 45.11 21.34 -40.37
CA ALA A 862 44.42 21.38 -41.66
C ALA A 862 42.98 21.92 -41.52
N ALA A 863 42.32 21.68 -40.40
CA ALA A 863 40.99 22.27 -40.12
C ALA A 863 41.05 23.77 -39.94
N VAL A 864 42.06 24.31 -39.25
CA VAL A 864 42.29 25.73 -39.10
C VAL A 864 42.51 26.38 -40.46
N ASP A 865 43.40 25.83 -41.31
CA ASP A 865 43.68 26.33 -42.67
C ASP A 865 42.41 26.26 -43.56
N LYS A 866 41.62 25.22 -43.43
CA LYS A 866 40.35 25.03 -44.14
C LYS A 866 39.33 26.09 -43.84
N VAL A 867 39.26 26.55 -42.58
CA VAL A 867 38.36 27.67 -42.21
C VAL A 867 38.77 28.93 -42.96
N VAL A 868 40.06 29.24 -43.07
CA VAL A 868 40.54 30.43 -43.75
C VAL A 868 40.28 30.33 -45.25
N GLU A 869 40.49 29.17 -45.86
CA GLU A 869 40.17 28.90 -47.29
C GLU A 869 38.70 29.15 -47.60
N LEU A 870 37.82 28.59 -46.73
CA LEU A 870 36.34 28.69 -46.89
C LEU A 870 35.80 30.08 -46.57
N ALA A 871 36.54 30.92 -45.87
CA ALA A 871 36.14 32.28 -45.54
C ALA A 871 36.09 33.20 -46.76
N GLN A 872 36.78 32.88 -47.87
CA GLN A 872 36.84 33.63 -49.14
C GLN A 872 37.08 35.15 -48.93
N LEU A 873 37.99 35.50 -48.07
CA LEU A 873 38.34 36.89 -47.68
C LEU A 873 38.98 37.72 -48.80
#